data_6dc96a171d1acf3d7828b2aba995d467
#
_entry.id   6dc96a171d1acf3d7828b2aba995d467
#
_cell.length_a   1.000
_cell.length_b   1.000
_cell.length_c   1.000
_cell.angle_alpha   90.00
_cell.angle_beta   90.00
_cell.angle_gamma   90.00
#
_symmetry.space_group_name_H-M   'P 1'
#
loop_
_entity.id
_entity.type
_entity.pdbx_description
1 polymer ?
#
loop_
_entity_poly.entity_id
_entity_poly.type
_entity_poly.pdbx_seq_one_letter_code
_entity_poly.pdbx_strand_id
1 'polypeptide(L)'
;MLDVVWLIPALPLAGFLILLFGGRRLGEPAAGWLATLCCAGSFAASVVVYAGLLGESEEGRHFTQTLFEWVPVGALQVDVGFLADPLSITMALFVTGVSTLIHLYSIAYMHGDGDFPKFFVYMNLFVFSMLMLVLGSNLLVTFLGWEGVGACSYWLVSFWFSSEANATAGKKAFVTNRIGDWGFMLAMFLAFAAVGTLNYDELFAGVENIAPVTATALGALLLLGAVGKSAQIPLYIWLPDAMAGPTPVSALIHAATMVTAGVFLMTRVNPILAAGYEWVPDMIAWIGVITALVAATIAVAQNDIKKVLAYSTVSQLGYMFLAVGVGAYVAAIFHMIAHAFFKALLFLGSGSVIHGLHEEQDMRRMGALRRFMPLTAVTFMVGWLAIAGVPPFAGFWSKDDILLFAWGSGGADAKVLWAIGLVTALLTGYYMSRQVFMVFFGDARWAGTAAPSSAGHGGEPADEITPGAAGDAGEAAVAADPGTAAAAHGPAGEHAEPHESPWLMTLPLVMLAVLSIAGGVINLPFNDDVDFLEHFLEPVLGENEAHIAVPTGTKVTLAVIAVVAGLIGIAVASAVYLRRRVRAVEPEVLAHAWYYDEEVSAFMGGPGRKSFDGIAWFDAHIVDGAVNGVATVVRAVGGRLRSVQSGFVRSYALGVTVGVVVVLGYFLTRLSF
;
A
#
# COMPACT_ATOMS: atom_id res chain seq x y z
N MET A 1 25.17 4.48 20.10
CA MET A 1 24.17 3.50 19.66
C MET A 1 23.34 4.06 18.51
N LEU A 2 23.03 5.36 18.53
CA LEU A 2 22.26 6.00 17.46
C LEU A 2 23.03 6.10 16.12
N ASP A 3 24.35 6.22 16.15
CA ASP A 3 25.21 6.32 14.95
C ASP A 3 25.12 5.13 13.98
N VAL A 4 24.47 4.03 14.38
CA VAL A 4 24.29 2.85 13.52
C VAL A 4 22.94 2.85 12.78
N VAL A 5 22.16 3.93 12.83
CA VAL A 5 20.85 4.02 12.14
C VAL A 5 20.96 3.73 10.64
N TRP A 6 22.04 4.15 9.99
CA TRP A 6 22.30 3.87 8.58
C TRP A 6 22.43 2.37 8.24
N LEU A 7 22.79 1.52 9.22
CA LEU A 7 22.84 0.07 9.00
C LEU A 7 21.45 -0.53 8.77
N ILE A 8 20.40 0.10 9.32
CA ILE A 8 19.03 -0.40 9.20
C ILE A 8 18.63 -0.55 7.71
N PRO A 9 18.70 0.49 6.85
CA PRO A 9 18.44 0.33 5.43
C PRO A 9 19.62 -0.27 4.65
N ALA A 10 20.86 -0.10 5.10
CA ALA A 10 22.04 -0.57 4.37
C ALA A 10 22.12 -2.10 4.26
N LEU A 11 21.65 -2.84 5.27
CA LEU A 11 21.70 -4.30 5.25
C LEU A 11 20.78 -4.93 4.21
N PRO A 12 19.49 -4.55 4.09
CA PRO A 12 18.64 -5.02 2.99
C PRO A 12 19.17 -4.55 1.61
N LEU A 13 19.74 -3.34 1.52
CA LEU A 13 20.39 -2.88 0.28
C LEU A 13 21.58 -3.77 -0.09
N ALA A 14 22.42 -4.13 0.88
CA ALA A 14 23.53 -5.05 0.64
C ALA A 14 23.00 -6.42 0.17
N GLY A 15 21.97 -6.96 0.81
CA GLY A 15 21.30 -8.18 0.38
C GLY A 15 20.79 -8.08 -1.06
N PHE A 16 20.10 -6.99 -1.40
CA PHE A 16 19.68 -6.72 -2.77
C PHE A 16 20.84 -6.73 -3.77
N LEU A 17 21.90 -5.98 -3.51
CA LEU A 17 23.06 -5.89 -4.42
C LEU A 17 23.79 -7.23 -4.57
N ILE A 18 24.04 -7.94 -3.48
CA ILE A 18 24.70 -9.26 -3.54
C ILE A 18 23.85 -10.25 -4.35
N LEU A 19 22.52 -10.26 -4.14
CA LEU A 19 21.62 -11.15 -4.86
C LEU A 19 21.43 -10.73 -6.32
N LEU A 20 21.42 -9.43 -6.64
CA LEU A 20 21.32 -8.94 -8.00
C LEU A 20 22.45 -9.44 -8.88
N PHE A 21 23.69 -9.40 -8.40
CA PHE A 21 24.87 -9.79 -9.17
C PHE A 21 25.28 -11.26 -8.97
N GLY A 22 25.02 -11.82 -7.77
CA GLY A 22 25.44 -13.17 -7.38
C GLY A 22 24.33 -14.20 -7.19
N GLY A 23 23.08 -13.78 -7.15
CA GLY A 23 21.95 -14.63 -6.76
C GLY A 23 21.81 -15.90 -7.60
N ARG A 24 22.01 -15.82 -8.91
CA ARG A 24 21.97 -17.00 -9.81
C ARG A 24 23.08 -18.04 -9.48
N ARG A 25 24.23 -17.60 -8.96
CA ARG A 25 25.32 -18.50 -8.56
C ARG A 25 25.08 -19.10 -7.18
N LEU A 26 24.44 -18.33 -6.28
CA LEU A 26 24.07 -18.82 -4.95
C LEU A 26 22.96 -19.87 -5.04
N GLY A 27 21.98 -19.64 -5.92
CA GLY A 27 20.86 -20.55 -6.11
C GLY A 27 20.00 -20.73 -4.86
N GLU A 28 19.20 -21.78 -4.88
CA GLU A 28 18.35 -22.19 -3.77
C GLU A 28 19.11 -23.21 -2.88
N PRO A 29 18.96 -23.16 -1.54
CA PRO A 29 18.24 -22.17 -0.73
C PRO A 29 19.11 -20.99 -0.29
N ALA A 30 20.37 -20.90 -0.71
CA ALA A 30 21.37 -19.97 -0.18
C ALA A 30 20.97 -18.49 -0.41
N ALA A 31 20.35 -18.17 -1.56
CA ALA A 31 19.86 -16.83 -1.85
C ALA A 31 18.78 -16.40 -0.85
N GLY A 32 17.85 -17.30 -0.49
CA GLY A 32 16.82 -17.04 0.50
C GLY A 32 17.37 -16.81 1.91
N TRP A 33 18.36 -17.62 2.34
CA TRP A 33 19.02 -17.44 3.63
C TRP A 33 19.79 -16.12 3.71
N LEU A 34 20.52 -15.75 2.66
CA LEU A 34 21.23 -14.46 2.62
C LEU A 34 20.25 -13.29 2.79
N ALA A 35 19.15 -13.31 2.03
CA ALA A 35 18.12 -12.28 2.11
C ALA A 35 17.53 -12.17 3.52
N THR A 36 17.18 -13.32 4.11
CA THR A 36 16.63 -13.40 5.47
C THR A 36 17.62 -12.85 6.51
N LEU A 37 18.90 -13.21 6.41
CA LEU A 37 19.93 -12.74 7.34
C LEU A 37 20.17 -11.24 7.23
N CYS A 38 20.10 -10.66 6.03
CA CYS A 38 20.18 -9.20 5.85
C CYS A 38 19.00 -8.48 6.53
N CYS A 39 17.77 -9.00 6.40
CA CYS A 39 16.60 -8.45 7.11
C CYS A 39 16.71 -8.64 8.62
N ALA A 40 17.16 -9.80 9.10
CA ALA A 40 17.37 -10.05 10.53
C ALA A 40 18.46 -9.15 11.14
N GLY A 41 19.54 -8.90 10.38
CA GLY A 41 20.56 -7.92 10.76
C GLY A 41 20.00 -6.49 10.86
N SER A 42 19.14 -6.11 9.91
CA SER A 42 18.41 -4.83 9.94
C SER A 42 17.51 -4.72 11.17
N PHE A 43 16.79 -5.78 11.52
CA PHE A 43 16.00 -5.83 12.74
C PHE A 43 16.87 -5.68 14.00
N ALA A 44 18.00 -6.39 14.07
CA ALA A 44 18.94 -6.25 15.17
C ALA A 44 19.50 -4.82 15.29
N ALA A 45 19.82 -4.16 14.16
CA ALA A 45 20.23 -2.75 14.16
C ALA A 45 19.10 -1.84 14.66
N SER A 46 17.85 -2.09 14.24
CA SER A 46 16.68 -1.33 14.73
C SER A 46 16.50 -1.47 16.25
N VAL A 47 16.68 -2.67 16.80
CA VAL A 47 16.66 -2.90 18.27
C VAL A 47 17.77 -2.14 18.99
N VAL A 48 18.98 -2.08 18.41
CA VAL A 48 20.11 -1.33 19.00
C VAL A 48 19.82 0.17 19.01
N VAL A 49 19.25 0.73 17.93
CA VAL A 49 18.88 2.16 17.86
C VAL A 49 17.72 2.44 18.82
N TYR A 50 16.73 1.57 18.88
CA TYR A 50 15.62 1.66 19.86
C TYR A 50 16.12 1.71 21.30
N ALA A 51 17.02 0.78 21.67
CA ALA A 51 17.66 0.80 23.00
C ALA A 51 18.47 2.07 23.25
N GLY A 52 19.06 2.65 22.18
CA GLY A 52 19.73 3.95 22.24
C GLY A 52 18.76 5.09 22.58
N LEU A 53 17.60 5.15 21.89
CA LEU A 53 16.58 6.17 22.16
C LEU A 53 15.96 6.06 23.56
N LEU A 54 15.79 4.82 24.07
CA LEU A 54 15.32 4.62 25.45
C LEU A 54 16.31 5.13 26.51
N GLY A 55 17.59 5.23 26.17
CA GLY A 55 18.62 5.79 27.05
C GLY A 55 18.70 7.32 27.06
N GLU A 56 18.04 7.98 26.11
CA GLU A 56 17.98 9.45 26.03
C GLU A 56 16.77 10.00 26.83
N SER A 57 16.85 11.29 27.22
CA SER A 57 15.70 12.01 27.74
C SER A 57 14.59 12.11 26.67
N GLU A 58 13.36 12.35 27.06
CA GLU A 58 12.24 12.50 26.12
C GLU A 58 12.51 13.51 25.02
N GLU A 59 13.01 14.71 25.38
CA GLU A 59 13.41 15.75 24.44
C GLU A 59 14.62 15.36 23.56
N GLY A 60 15.46 14.42 24.04
CA GLY A 60 16.66 13.91 23.34
C GLY A 60 16.37 12.75 22.39
N ARG A 61 15.15 12.24 22.32
CA ARG A 61 14.77 11.13 21.45
C ARG A 61 14.58 11.56 19.99
N HIS A 62 15.49 12.39 19.51
CA HIS A 62 15.51 12.92 18.15
C HIS A 62 16.96 12.95 17.65
N PHE A 63 17.27 12.11 16.67
CA PHE A 63 18.62 11.99 16.12
C PHE A 63 18.59 11.94 14.59
N THR A 64 19.21 12.92 13.95
CA THR A 64 19.34 12.99 12.49
C THR A 64 20.77 12.68 12.07
N GLN A 65 20.95 11.69 11.18
CA GLN A 65 22.22 11.33 10.59
C GLN A 65 22.22 11.65 9.09
N THR A 66 22.96 12.68 8.69
CA THR A 66 23.22 12.99 7.28
C THR A 66 24.33 12.10 6.75
N LEU A 67 24.11 11.46 5.59
CA LEU A 67 25.10 10.65 4.89
C LEU A 67 25.87 11.48 3.88
N PHE A 68 25.18 12.24 3.03
CA PHE A 68 25.78 13.12 2.03
C PHE A 68 24.75 14.13 1.49
N GLU A 69 25.24 15.21 0.95
CA GLU A 69 24.44 16.20 0.23
C GLU A 69 24.03 15.63 -1.14
N TRP A 70 22.72 15.58 -1.41
CA TRP A 70 22.21 15.02 -2.66
C TRP A 70 21.88 16.11 -3.69
N VAL A 71 21.14 17.14 -3.30
CA VAL A 71 20.70 18.21 -4.19
C VAL A 71 21.12 19.58 -3.62
N PRO A 72 22.37 20.04 -3.85
CA PRO A 72 22.85 21.35 -3.41
C PRO A 72 22.62 22.40 -4.50
N VAL A 73 21.36 22.82 -4.77
CA VAL A 73 21.04 23.74 -5.88
C VAL A 73 20.36 25.02 -5.38
N GLY A 74 21.13 26.09 -5.27
CA GLY A 74 20.63 27.40 -4.83
C GLY A 74 20.02 27.34 -3.42
N ALA A 75 18.75 27.68 -3.30
CA ALA A 75 18.02 27.58 -2.03
C ALA A 75 17.56 26.14 -1.71
N LEU A 76 17.49 25.26 -2.71
CA LEU A 76 17.13 23.86 -2.50
C LEU A 76 18.35 23.07 -2.02
N GLN A 77 18.37 22.76 -0.73
CA GLN A 77 19.38 21.93 -0.10
C GLN A 77 18.69 20.67 0.41
N VAL A 78 19.02 19.52 -0.16
CA VAL A 78 18.44 18.24 0.24
C VAL A 78 19.55 17.21 0.45
N ASP A 79 19.62 16.69 1.66
CA ASP A 79 20.56 15.67 2.06
C ASP A 79 19.90 14.28 2.02
N VAL A 80 20.68 13.26 1.74
CA VAL A 80 20.31 11.89 2.10
C VAL A 80 20.64 11.74 3.59
N GLY A 81 19.61 11.77 4.40
CA GLY A 81 19.71 11.68 5.86
C GLY A 81 18.64 10.76 6.42
N PHE A 82 18.91 10.23 7.60
CA PHE A 82 18.01 9.37 8.37
C PHE A 82 17.64 10.04 9.68
N LEU A 83 16.34 10.05 9.97
CA LEU A 83 15.77 10.52 11.22
C LEU A 83 15.43 9.32 12.10
N ALA A 84 16.11 9.18 13.21
CA ALA A 84 15.80 8.22 14.27
C ALA A 84 15.06 8.94 15.39
N ASP A 85 13.76 8.81 15.41
CA ASP A 85 12.86 9.26 16.46
C ASP A 85 11.89 8.15 16.87
N PRO A 86 11.09 8.32 17.92
CA PRO A 86 10.16 7.29 18.37
C PRO A 86 9.24 6.73 17.29
N LEU A 87 8.74 7.56 16.36
CA LEU A 87 7.84 7.12 15.30
C LEU A 87 8.57 6.30 14.23
N SER A 88 9.70 6.80 13.71
CA SER A 88 10.46 6.13 12.66
C SER A 88 11.05 4.80 13.13
N ILE A 89 11.54 4.74 14.38
CA ILE A 89 12.12 3.50 14.93
C ILE A 89 11.04 2.48 15.30
N THR A 90 9.88 2.90 15.79
CA THR A 90 8.72 2.02 15.95
C THR A 90 8.36 1.37 14.62
N MET A 91 8.28 2.16 13.53
CA MET A 91 8.06 1.62 12.19
C MET A 91 9.16 0.65 11.76
N ALA A 92 10.44 1.02 11.92
CA ALA A 92 11.57 0.18 11.52
C ALA A 92 11.57 -1.18 12.24
N LEU A 93 11.20 -1.22 13.52
CA LEU A 93 11.15 -2.46 14.31
C LEU A 93 10.14 -3.47 13.74
N PHE A 94 8.88 -3.08 13.55
CA PHE A 94 7.92 -4.07 13.06
C PHE A 94 8.06 -4.34 11.55
N VAL A 95 8.49 -3.35 10.75
CA VAL A 95 8.81 -3.57 9.33
C VAL A 95 9.91 -4.62 9.18
N THR A 96 11.04 -4.45 9.86
CA THR A 96 12.18 -5.38 9.73
C THR A 96 11.91 -6.73 10.39
N GLY A 97 11.26 -6.74 11.57
CA GLY A 97 10.92 -7.96 12.29
C GLY A 97 9.94 -8.84 11.52
N VAL A 98 8.81 -8.29 11.08
CA VAL A 98 7.81 -9.03 10.30
C VAL A 98 8.36 -9.43 8.93
N SER A 99 9.12 -8.55 8.26
CA SER A 99 9.77 -8.89 6.99
C SER A 99 10.76 -10.05 7.13
N THR A 100 11.50 -10.13 8.23
CA THR A 100 12.39 -11.27 8.52
C THR A 100 11.61 -12.60 8.56
N LEU A 101 10.47 -12.62 9.25
CA LEU A 101 9.62 -13.81 9.31
C LEU A 101 9.03 -14.17 7.95
N ILE A 102 8.64 -13.18 7.17
CA ILE A 102 8.13 -13.39 5.79
C ILE A 102 9.23 -13.93 4.88
N HIS A 103 10.46 -13.40 4.97
CA HIS A 103 11.59 -13.93 4.19
C HIS A 103 11.90 -15.38 4.55
N LEU A 104 11.90 -15.73 5.85
CA LEU A 104 12.10 -17.09 6.32
C LEU A 104 11.02 -18.04 5.76
N TYR A 105 9.76 -17.64 5.84
CA TYR A 105 8.63 -18.37 5.27
C TYR A 105 8.80 -18.59 3.76
N SER A 106 9.26 -17.56 3.05
CA SER A 106 9.40 -17.56 1.59
C SER A 106 10.42 -18.57 1.08
N ILE A 107 11.41 -18.97 1.88
CA ILE A 107 12.41 -19.99 1.49
C ILE A 107 11.73 -21.30 1.15
N ALA A 108 10.75 -21.72 1.95
CA ALA A 108 10.03 -22.97 1.68
C ALA A 108 8.86 -22.77 0.71
N TYR A 109 8.18 -21.63 0.75
CA TYR A 109 7.05 -21.35 -0.13
C TYR A 109 7.45 -21.26 -1.60
N MET A 110 8.61 -20.64 -1.91
CA MET A 110 9.13 -20.48 -3.27
C MET A 110 10.05 -21.64 -3.71
N HIS A 111 10.08 -22.74 -2.92
CA HIS A 111 10.93 -23.89 -3.25
C HIS A 111 10.60 -24.46 -4.63
N GLY A 112 11.64 -24.63 -5.45
CA GLY A 112 11.52 -25.16 -6.83
C GLY A 112 11.09 -24.15 -7.88
N ASP A 113 10.84 -22.86 -7.53
CA ASP A 113 10.56 -21.82 -8.51
C ASP A 113 11.84 -21.45 -9.28
N GLY A 114 11.77 -21.42 -10.61
CA GLY A 114 12.92 -21.11 -11.47
C GLY A 114 13.52 -19.72 -11.27
N ASP A 115 12.70 -18.78 -10.77
CA ASP A 115 13.08 -17.39 -10.47
C ASP A 115 13.31 -17.14 -8.96
N PHE A 116 13.53 -18.22 -8.17
CA PHE A 116 13.76 -18.13 -6.72
C PHE A 116 14.73 -17.01 -6.29
N PRO A 117 15.96 -16.87 -6.85
CA PRO A 117 16.86 -15.79 -6.44
C PRO A 117 16.32 -14.40 -6.78
N LYS A 118 15.67 -14.25 -7.93
CA LYS A 118 15.05 -12.98 -8.37
C LYS A 118 13.95 -12.51 -7.43
N PHE A 119 13.16 -13.45 -6.88
CA PHE A 119 12.17 -13.16 -5.86
C PHE A 119 12.78 -12.45 -4.66
N PHE A 120 13.87 -12.97 -4.10
CA PHE A 120 14.57 -12.38 -2.96
C PHE A 120 15.30 -11.07 -3.28
N VAL A 121 15.74 -10.86 -4.53
CA VAL A 121 16.22 -9.54 -5.00
C VAL A 121 15.14 -8.49 -4.79
N TYR A 122 13.92 -8.73 -5.26
CA TYR A 122 12.82 -7.78 -5.15
C TYR A 122 12.36 -7.59 -3.71
N MET A 123 12.33 -8.66 -2.92
CA MET A 123 11.95 -8.61 -1.51
C MET A 123 12.91 -7.74 -0.68
N ASN A 124 14.23 -7.89 -0.85
CA ASN A 124 15.22 -7.07 -0.13
C ASN A 124 15.18 -5.60 -0.57
N LEU A 125 15.03 -5.34 -1.88
CA LEU A 125 14.87 -3.98 -2.40
C LEU A 125 13.60 -3.32 -1.85
N PHE A 126 12.52 -4.09 -1.70
CA PHE A 126 11.28 -3.62 -1.11
C PHE A 126 11.47 -3.18 0.35
N VAL A 127 12.12 -4.03 1.17
CA VAL A 127 12.42 -3.70 2.58
C VAL A 127 13.34 -2.48 2.67
N PHE A 128 14.40 -2.41 1.85
CA PHE A 128 15.24 -1.22 1.76
C PHE A 128 14.43 0.04 1.45
N SER A 129 13.58 -0.01 0.43
CA SER A 129 12.76 1.13 0.03
C SER A 129 11.79 1.57 1.13
N MET A 130 11.19 0.60 1.85
CA MET A 130 10.33 0.91 2.98
C MET A 130 11.08 1.58 4.14
N LEU A 131 12.31 1.15 4.40
CA LEU A 131 13.17 1.77 5.41
C LEU A 131 13.63 3.17 5.01
N MET A 132 13.91 3.41 3.72
CA MET A 132 14.15 4.77 3.21
C MET A 132 12.93 5.68 3.42
N LEU A 133 11.72 5.15 3.25
CA LEU A 133 10.47 5.88 3.47
C LEU A 133 10.30 6.29 4.93
N VAL A 134 10.46 5.36 5.86
CA VAL A 134 10.15 5.60 7.29
C VAL A 134 11.26 6.31 8.06
N LEU A 135 12.52 6.17 7.61
CA LEU A 135 13.69 6.79 8.25
C LEU A 135 14.12 8.09 7.56
N GLY A 136 13.55 8.44 6.40
CA GLY A 136 13.93 9.66 5.68
C GLY A 136 13.80 10.91 6.54
N SER A 137 14.84 11.76 6.57
CA SER A 137 14.86 13.03 7.34
C SER A 137 14.13 14.17 6.63
N ASN A 138 13.66 13.97 5.41
CA ASN A 138 12.98 14.96 4.60
C ASN A 138 11.98 14.34 3.62
N LEU A 139 11.07 15.16 3.09
CA LEU A 139 10.02 14.72 2.18
C LEU A 139 10.57 14.05 0.90
N LEU A 140 11.75 14.46 0.39
CA LEU A 140 12.29 13.91 -0.85
C LEU A 140 12.88 12.50 -0.63
N VAL A 141 13.58 12.25 0.47
CA VAL A 141 14.07 10.89 0.83
C VAL A 141 12.90 9.96 1.16
N THR A 142 11.90 10.45 1.88
CA THR A 142 10.64 9.73 2.10
C THR A 142 9.97 9.37 0.77
N PHE A 143 9.90 10.32 -0.19
CA PHE A 143 9.33 10.09 -1.51
C PHE A 143 10.15 9.11 -2.35
N LEU A 144 11.48 9.11 -2.25
CA LEU A 144 12.34 8.11 -2.88
C LEU A 144 11.97 6.70 -2.41
N GLY A 145 11.82 6.51 -1.10
CA GLY A 145 11.34 5.24 -0.54
C GLY A 145 9.91 4.91 -0.98
N TRP A 146 9.03 5.90 -1.05
CA TRP A 146 7.65 5.81 -1.50
C TRP A 146 7.52 5.28 -2.93
N GLU A 147 8.32 5.79 -3.83
CA GLU A 147 8.41 5.34 -5.21
C GLU A 147 9.06 3.94 -5.31
N GLY A 148 10.07 3.71 -4.48
CA GLY A 148 10.77 2.42 -4.43
C GLY A 148 9.85 1.27 -4.04
N VAL A 149 9.01 1.42 -2.99
CA VAL A 149 8.02 0.38 -2.64
C VAL A 149 6.96 0.23 -3.72
N GLY A 150 6.59 1.32 -4.42
CA GLY A 150 5.68 1.28 -5.56
C GLY A 150 6.24 0.46 -6.73
N ALA A 151 7.50 0.67 -7.11
CA ALA A 151 8.17 -0.09 -8.16
C ALA A 151 8.33 -1.57 -7.78
N CYS A 152 8.76 -1.84 -6.55
CA CYS A 152 8.92 -3.22 -6.07
C CYS A 152 7.56 -3.95 -6.02
N SER A 153 6.49 -3.28 -5.59
CA SER A 153 5.14 -3.87 -5.60
C SER A 153 4.69 -4.25 -7.01
N TYR A 154 4.95 -3.39 -8.00
CA TYR A 154 4.68 -3.70 -9.40
C TYR A 154 5.36 -5.00 -9.84
N TRP A 155 6.67 -5.17 -9.58
CA TRP A 155 7.41 -6.36 -9.96
C TRP A 155 7.00 -7.60 -9.16
N LEU A 156 6.67 -7.45 -7.89
CA LEU A 156 6.26 -8.56 -7.02
C LEU A 156 4.82 -9.01 -7.27
N VAL A 157 3.89 -8.10 -7.55
CA VAL A 157 2.50 -8.43 -7.93
C VAL A 157 2.49 -9.15 -9.29
N SER A 158 3.27 -8.66 -10.25
CA SER A 158 3.43 -9.27 -11.55
C SER A 158 4.58 -10.29 -11.62
N PHE A 159 4.97 -10.92 -10.50
CA PHE A 159 6.15 -11.81 -10.47
C PHE A 159 6.06 -12.92 -11.53
N TRP A 160 4.92 -13.55 -11.66
CA TRP A 160 4.61 -14.52 -12.72
C TRP A 160 3.99 -13.83 -13.95
N PHE A 161 4.73 -12.88 -14.52
CA PHE A 161 4.29 -11.99 -15.61
C PHE A 161 3.98 -12.69 -16.95
N SER A 162 4.31 -13.98 -17.08
CA SER A 162 3.89 -14.80 -18.23
C SER A 162 2.36 -14.93 -18.33
N SER A 163 1.64 -14.76 -17.23
CA SER A 163 0.20 -14.58 -17.20
C SER A 163 -0.17 -13.13 -17.47
N GLU A 164 -1.00 -12.88 -18.50
CA GLU A 164 -1.48 -11.53 -18.82
C GLU A 164 -2.30 -10.92 -17.67
N ALA A 165 -3.06 -11.73 -16.96
CA ALA A 165 -3.81 -11.30 -15.78
C ALA A 165 -2.88 -10.74 -14.70
N ASN A 166 -1.78 -11.45 -14.38
CA ASN A 166 -0.82 -11.01 -13.38
C ASN A 166 -0.07 -9.74 -13.82
N ALA A 167 0.31 -9.66 -15.11
CA ALA A 167 0.94 -8.48 -15.66
C ALA A 167 0.00 -7.25 -15.61
N THR A 168 -1.29 -7.46 -15.87
CA THR A 168 -2.31 -6.41 -15.79
C THR A 168 -2.57 -5.98 -14.36
N ALA A 169 -2.62 -6.91 -13.40
CA ALA A 169 -2.75 -6.61 -11.97
C ALA A 169 -1.58 -5.73 -11.47
N GLY A 170 -0.34 -6.06 -11.84
CA GLY A 170 0.82 -5.23 -11.50
C GLY A 170 0.74 -3.83 -12.12
N LYS A 171 0.39 -3.71 -13.40
CA LYS A 171 0.19 -2.40 -14.07
C LYS A 171 -0.89 -1.58 -13.37
N LYS A 172 -2.03 -2.20 -13.01
CA LYS A 172 -3.12 -1.53 -12.29
C LYS A 172 -2.64 -1.02 -10.95
N ALA A 173 -1.93 -1.84 -10.16
CA ALA A 173 -1.37 -1.44 -8.89
C ALA A 173 -0.43 -0.23 -9.04
N PHE A 174 0.49 -0.26 -10.00
CA PHE A 174 1.45 0.83 -10.22
C PHE A 174 0.75 2.12 -10.65
N VAL A 175 -0.11 2.07 -11.68
CA VAL A 175 -0.77 3.27 -12.24
C VAL A 175 -1.73 3.91 -11.22
N THR A 176 -2.51 3.11 -10.49
CA THR A 176 -3.43 3.64 -9.47
C THR A 176 -2.67 4.35 -8.36
N ASN A 177 -1.56 3.77 -7.88
CA ASN A 177 -0.71 4.40 -6.88
C ASN A 177 -0.09 5.71 -7.39
N ARG A 178 0.30 5.76 -8.68
CA ARG A 178 0.91 6.94 -9.29
C ARG A 178 -0.02 8.18 -9.26
N ILE A 179 -1.33 7.99 -9.27
CA ILE A 179 -2.29 9.09 -9.08
C ILE A 179 -2.09 9.75 -7.71
N GLY A 180 -1.92 8.95 -6.66
CA GLY A 180 -1.60 9.43 -5.33
C GLY A 180 -0.21 10.07 -5.25
N ASP A 181 0.79 9.43 -5.84
CA ASP A 181 2.18 9.88 -5.85
C ASP A 181 2.32 11.28 -6.47
N TRP A 182 1.48 11.60 -7.48
CA TRP A 182 1.42 12.94 -8.05
C TRP A 182 0.99 14.01 -7.03
N GLY A 183 0.02 13.68 -6.17
CA GLY A 183 -0.36 14.56 -5.05
C GLY A 183 0.81 14.82 -4.10
N PHE A 184 1.58 13.78 -3.75
CA PHE A 184 2.77 13.93 -2.91
C PHE A 184 3.82 14.83 -3.57
N MET A 185 4.09 14.67 -4.89
CA MET A 185 5.02 15.54 -5.61
C MET A 185 4.58 17.02 -5.56
N LEU A 186 3.30 17.29 -5.80
CA LEU A 186 2.76 18.65 -5.72
C LEU A 186 2.87 19.22 -4.30
N ALA A 187 2.69 18.39 -3.27
CA ALA A 187 2.92 18.78 -1.88
C ALA A 187 4.38 19.19 -1.63
N MET A 188 5.36 18.43 -2.14
CA MET A 188 6.77 18.81 -2.03
C MET A 188 7.06 20.15 -2.72
N PHE A 189 6.52 20.39 -3.91
CA PHE A 189 6.69 21.67 -4.60
C PHE A 189 6.07 22.83 -3.82
N LEU A 190 4.88 22.61 -3.26
CA LEU A 190 4.20 23.61 -2.44
C LEU A 190 4.94 23.86 -1.12
N ALA A 191 5.43 22.82 -0.44
CA ALA A 191 6.23 22.93 0.78
C ALA A 191 7.48 23.78 0.54
N PHE A 192 8.25 23.48 -0.52
CA PHE A 192 9.43 24.25 -0.87
C PHE A 192 9.08 25.70 -1.26
N ALA A 193 8.01 25.93 -2.01
CA ALA A 193 7.60 27.28 -2.40
C ALA A 193 7.11 28.12 -1.19
N ALA A 194 6.51 27.51 -0.19
CA ALA A 194 5.91 28.18 0.95
C ALA A 194 6.90 28.37 2.12
N VAL A 195 7.74 27.37 2.40
CA VAL A 195 8.65 27.33 3.57
C VAL A 195 10.12 27.45 3.17
N GLY A 196 10.47 27.03 1.94
CA GLY A 196 11.85 27.10 1.42
C GLY A 196 12.68 25.85 1.71
N THR A 197 12.11 24.81 2.33
CA THR A 197 12.80 23.57 2.70
C THR A 197 11.92 22.34 2.53
N LEU A 198 12.53 21.15 2.45
CA LEU A 198 11.85 19.85 2.50
C LEU A 198 12.25 19.03 3.74
N ASN A 199 13.20 19.53 4.55
CA ASN A 199 13.62 18.90 5.78
C ASN A 199 12.50 18.98 6.82
N TYR A 200 12.21 17.88 7.53
CA TYR A 200 11.08 17.81 8.46
C TYR A 200 11.18 18.82 9.60
N ASP A 201 12.35 18.95 10.23
CA ASP A 201 12.52 19.84 11.37
C ASP A 201 12.27 21.30 10.99
N GLU A 202 12.87 21.73 9.88
CA GLU A 202 12.72 23.09 9.37
C GLU A 202 11.30 23.32 8.81
N LEU A 203 10.73 22.32 8.16
CA LEU A 203 9.38 22.37 7.59
C LEU A 203 8.34 22.55 8.70
N PHE A 204 8.41 21.76 9.76
CA PHE A 204 7.45 21.82 10.87
C PHE A 204 7.58 23.15 11.63
N ALA A 205 8.79 23.62 11.91
CA ALA A 205 9.00 24.94 12.47
C ALA A 205 8.52 26.08 11.55
N GLY A 206 8.60 25.90 10.24
CA GLY A 206 8.16 26.88 9.24
C GLY A 206 6.65 26.91 9.00
N VAL A 207 5.97 25.79 9.22
CA VAL A 207 4.52 25.65 8.96
C VAL A 207 3.68 26.57 9.82
N GLU A 208 4.09 26.89 11.04
CA GLU A 208 3.42 27.85 11.92
C GLU A 208 3.38 29.27 11.34
N ASN A 209 4.30 29.58 10.44
CA ASN A 209 4.45 30.93 9.85
C ASN A 209 3.76 31.10 8.49
N ILE A 210 3.17 30.02 7.92
CA ILE A 210 2.44 30.06 6.65
C ILE A 210 0.94 30.27 6.88
N ALA A 211 0.24 30.73 5.82
CA ALA A 211 -1.21 30.90 5.89
C ALA A 211 -1.90 29.52 6.09
N PRO A 212 -2.95 29.41 6.94
CA PRO A 212 -3.68 28.16 7.15
C PRO A 212 -4.20 27.51 5.86
N VAL A 213 -4.57 28.30 4.85
CA VAL A 213 -4.98 27.77 3.53
C VAL A 213 -3.85 27.03 2.85
N THR A 214 -2.59 27.43 3.02
CA THR A 214 -1.42 26.78 2.43
C THR A 214 -1.11 25.48 3.18
N ALA A 215 -1.16 25.47 4.52
CA ALA A 215 -1.03 24.25 5.32
C ALA A 215 -2.13 23.25 4.99
N THR A 216 -3.36 23.71 4.82
CA THR A 216 -4.50 22.90 4.37
C THR A 216 -4.27 22.27 2.99
N ALA A 217 -3.76 23.04 2.04
CA ALA A 217 -3.44 22.53 0.71
C ALA A 217 -2.31 21.49 0.75
N LEU A 218 -1.29 21.70 1.58
CA LEU A 218 -0.23 20.72 1.84
C LEU A 218 -0.80 19.42 2.41
N GLY A 219 -1.60 19.52 3.46
CA GLY A 219 -2.24 18.34 4.09
C GLY A 219 -3.14 17.57 3.12
N ALA A 220 -3.95 18.26 2.30
CA ALA A 220 -4.82 17.64 1.31
C ALA A 220 -4.04 16.95 0.17
N LEU A 221 -2.92 17.55 -0.29
CA LEU A 221 -2.07 16.93 -1.32
C LEU A 221 -1.32 15.71 -0.79
N LEU A 222 -0.83 15.76 0.45
CA LEU A 222 -0.22 14.60 1.13
C LEU A 222 -1.26 13.49 1.37
N LEU A 223 -2.49 13.85 1.74
CA LEU A 223 -3.60 12.90 1.86
C LEU A 223 -3.87 12.18 0.53
N LEU A 224 -3.83 12.86 -0.62
CA LEU A 224 -3.98 12.21 -1.91
C LEU A 224 -2.91 11.12 -2.12
N GLY A 225 -1.65 11.40 -1.74
CA GLY A 225 -0.57 10.41 -1.71
C GLY A 225 -0.92 9.22 -0.80
N ALA A 226 -1.33 9.51 0.43
CA ALA A 226 -1.69 8.51 1.44
C ALA A 226 -2.86 7.60 1.00
N VAL A 227 -3.89 8.18 0.37
CA VAL A 227 -5.05 7.46 -0.18
C VAL A 227 -4.62 6.42 -1.22
N GLY A 228 -3.64 6.73 -2.08
CA GLY A 228 -3.09 5.80 -3.06
C GLY A 228 -2.46 4.57 -2.40
N LYS A 229 -1.41 4.76 -1.59
CA LYS A 229 -0.66 3.66 -0.98
C LYS A 229 -1.48 2.86 0.04
N SER A 230 -2.31 3.53 0.84
CA SER A 230 -3.15 2.87 1.85
C SER A 230 -4.49 2.39 1.31
N ALA A 231 -4.66 2.38 0.00
CA ALA A 231 -5.86 1.84 -0.66
C ALA A 231 -7.17 2.35 -0.07
N GLN A 232 -7.28 3.65 0.15
CA GLN A 232 -8.52 4.28 0.58
C GLN A 232 -9.38 4.67 -0.64
N ILE A 233 -10.67 4.84 -0.44
CA ILE A 233 -11.56 5.37 -1.48
C ILE A 233 -11.03 6.76 -1.91
N PRO A 234 -10.95 7.00 -3.27
CA PRO A 234 -11.39 6.17 -4.39
C PRO A 234 -10.33 5.24 -4.98
N LEU A 235 -9.10 5.18 -4.46
CA LEU A 235 -7.94 4.51 -5.07
C LEU A 235 -7.70 3.07 -4.56
N TYR A 236 -8.67 2.40 -3.93
CA TYR A 236 -8.50 1.07 -3.33
C TYR A 236 -8.47 -0.10 -4.32
N ILE A 237 -8.88 0.10 -5.58
CA ILE A 237 -9.15 -0.95 -6.57
C ILE A 237 -7.95 -1.83 -6.95
N TRP A 238 -6.74 -1.36 -6.69
CA TRP A 238 -5.52 -2.11 -7.00
C TRP A 238 -5.21 -3.22 -5.98
N LEU A 239 -5.64 -3.03 -4.71
CA LEU A 239 -5.22 -3.88 -3.61
C LEU A 239 -5.77 -5.32 -3.72
N PRO A 240 -7.06 -5.56 -4.07
CA PRO A 240 -7.58 -6.91 -4.28
C PRO A 240 -6.93 -7.63 -5.47
N ASP A 241 -6.52 -6.93 -6.52
CA ASP A 241 -5.85 -7.51 -7.67
C ASP A 241 -4.37 -7.81 -7.40
N ALA A 242 -3.76 -7.14 -6.39
CA ALA A 242 -2.42 -7.45 -5.93
C ALA A 242 -2.28 -8.89 -5.38
N MET A 243 -3.41 -9.61 -5.19
CA MET A 243 -3.43 -11.04 -4.85
C MET A 243 -2.90 -11.95 -5.96
N ALA A 244 -2.67 -11.44 -7.17
CA ALA A 244 -2.05 -12.15 -8.30
C ALA A 244 -0.61 -12.60 -8.02
N GLY A 245 0.11 -11.90 -7.15
CA GLY A 245 1.48 -12.25 -6.74
C GLY A 245 1.55 -13.43 -5.76
N PRO A 246 2.77 -13.96 -5.50
CA PRO A 246 3.00 -14.99 -4.49
C PRO A 246 2.49 -14.56 -3.11
N THR A 247 1.96 -15.51 -2.32
CA THR A 247 1.34 -15.17 -1.02
C THR A 247 2.28 -14.46 -0.02
N PRO A 248 3.59 -14.78 0.06
CA PRO A 248 4.51 -13.98 0.89
C PRO A 248 4.59 -12.51 0.50
N VAL A 249 4.44 -12.19 -0.79
CA VAL A 249 4.36 -10.79 -1.27
C VAL A 249 3.10 -10.12 -0.72
N SER A 250 1.95 -10.82 -0.77
CA SER A 250 0.71 -10.31 -0.18
C SER A 250 0.90 -10.05 1.32
N ALA A 251 1.54 -10.97 2.06
CA ALA A 251 1.86 -10.74 3.46
C ALA A 251 2.75 -9.49 3.66
N LEU A 252 3.81 -9.31 2.87
CA LEU A 252 4.72 -8.18 2.98
C LEU A 252 4.02 -6.84 2.70
N ILE A 253 3.34 -6.74 1.56
CA ILE A 253 2.66 -5.50 1.13
C ILE A 253 1.56 -5.11 2.11
N HIS A 254 0.74 -6.08 2.57
CA HIS A 254 -0.52 -5.82 3.28
C HIS A 254 -0.41 -5.81 4.80
N ALA A 255 0.67 -6.36 5.39
CA ALA A 255 0.77 -6.43 6.85
C ALA A 255 1.52 -5.23 7.44
N ALA A 256 2.78 -5.02 7.03
CA ALA A 256 3.70 -4.17 7.77
C ALA A 256 4.37 -3.07 6.93
N THR A 257 4.10 -2.98 5.60
CA THR A 257 4.91 -2.14 4.73
C THR A 257 4.08 -1.19 3.87
N MET A 258 3.99 -1.39 2.55
CA MET A 258 3.49 -0.40 1.60
C MET A 258 2.14 0.22 1.98
N VAL A 259 1.17 -0.59 2.41
CA VAL A 259 -0.17 -0.08 2.73
C VAL A 259 -0.23 0.73 4.03
N THR A 260 0.75 0.57 4.91
CA THR A 260 0.86 1.35 6.15
C THR A 260 1.55 2.71 5.92
N ALA A 261 2.20 2.90 4.76
CA ALA A 261 2.95 4.11 4.43
C ALA A 261 2.09 5.38 4.46
N GLY A 262 0.81 5.30 4.01
CA GLY A 262 -0.08 6.46 4.05
C GLY A 262 -0.49 6.84 5.48
N VAL A 263 -0.74 5.86 6.36
CA VAL A 263 -1.02 6.13 7.77
C VAL A 263 0.21 6.75 8.44
N PHE A 264 1.40 6.17 8.22
CA PHE A 264 2.66 6.73 8.70
C PHE A 264 2.86 8.17 8.21
N LEU A 265 2.67 8.43 6.92
CA LEU A 265 2.84 9.78 6.35
C LEU A 265 1.91 10.78 7.04
N MET A 266 0.61 10.47 7.15
CA MET A 266 -0.35 11.39 7.78
C MET A 266 -0.05 11.59 9.27
N THR A 267 0.41 10.56 9.97
CA THR A 267 0.88 10.66 11.35
C THR A 267 2.16 11.50 11.45
N ARG A 268 3.14 11.33 10.55
CA ARG A 268 4.39 12.11 10.52
C ARG A 268 4.14 13.60 10.30
N VAL A 269 3.19 13.94 9.44
CA VAL A 269 2.90 15.34 9.09
C VAL A 269 1.77 15.94 9.94
N ASN A 270 1.55 15.41 11.15
CA ASN A 270 0.55 15.94 12.07
C ASN A 270 0.68 17.46 12.32
N PRO A 271 1.90 18.09 12.39
CA PRO A 271 2.01 19.54 12.55
C PRO A 271 1.42 20.33 11.36
N ILE A 272 1.52 19.77 10.14
CA ILE A 272 0.91 20.40 8.95
C ILE A 272 -0.61 20.32 9.02
N LEU A 273 -1.16 19.20 9.51
CA LEU A 273 -2.60 19.04 9.67
C LEU A 273 -3.16 19.98 10.74
N ALA A 274 -2.44 20.14 11.86
CA ALA A 274 -2.83 21.02 12.96
C ALA A 274 -2.79 22.52 12.56
N ALA A 275 -1.85 22.92 11.72
CA ALA A 275 -1.73 24.30 11.22
C ALA A 275 -2.76 24.66 10.15
N GLY A 276 -3.44 23.67 9.57
CA GLY A 276 -4.45 23.83 8.52
C GLY A 276 -5.87 24.04 9.06
N TYR A 277 -6.84 24.01 8.15
CA TYR A 277 -8.27 24.02 8.53
C TYR A 277 -8.73 22.60 8.89
N GLU A 278 -9.64 22.49 9.85
CA GLU A 278 -10.17 21.23 10.40
C GLU A 278 -10.82 20.30 9.37
N TRP A 279 -11.29 20.82 8.22
CA TRP A 279 -11.96 19.98 7.22
C TRP A 279 -11.05 18.90 6.60
N VAL A 280 -9.71 19.05 6.64
CA VAL A 280 -8.80 17.99 6.14
C VAL A 280 -8.75 16.81 7.10
N PRO A 281 -8.50 16.98 8.41
CA PRO A 281 -8.68 15.91 9.40
C PRO A 281 -10.07 15.25 9.33
N ASP A 282 -11.14 16.03 9.27
CA ASP A 282 -12.51 15.52 9.12
C ASP A 282 -12.65 14.65 7.87
N MET A 283 -12.12 15.11 6.73
CA MET A 283 -12.11 14.34 5.49
C MET A 283 -11.32 13.03 5.62
N ILE A 284 -10.19 13.02 6.33
CA ILE A 284 -9.41 11.82 6.61
C ILE A 284 -10.26 10.82 7.40
N ALA A 285 -10.96 11.27 8.46
CA ALA A 285 -11.83 10.43 9.28
C ALA A 285 -12.99 9.82 8.46
N TRP A 286 -13.66 10.64 7.64
CA TRP A 286 -14.77 10.18 6.79
C TRP A 286 -14.31 9.23 5.68
N ILE A 287 -13.23 9.53 4.97
CA ILE A 287 -12.64 8.62 3.98
C ILE A 287 -12.31 7.29 4.65
N GLY A 288 -11.67 7.33 5.83
CA GLY A 288 -11.29 6.14 6.58
C GLY A 288 -12.50 5.27 6.94
N VAL A 289 -13.50 5.85 7.60
CA VAL A 289 -14.66 5.07 8.10
C VAL A 289 -15.54 4.53 6.97
N ILE A 290 -15.74 5.30 5.90
CA ILE A 290 -16.48 4.85 4.71
C ILE A 290 -15.72 3.72 4.02
N THR A 291 -14.39 3.86 3.84
CA THR A 291 -13.55 2.81 3.26
C THR A 291 -13.63 1.54 4.10
N ALA A 292 -13.57 1.67 5.43
CA ALA A 292 -13.66 0.54 6.35
C ALA A 292 -14.99 -0.22 6.17
N LEU A 293 -16.10 0.48 6.12
CA LEU A 293 -17.44 -0.12 5.95
C LEU A 293 -17.60 -0.76 4.57
N VAL A 294 -17.29 -0.03 3.48
CA VAL A 294 -17.44 -0.53 2.11
C VAL A 294 -16.60 -1.80 1.91
N ALA A 295 -15.34 -1.79 2.32
CA ALA A 295 -14.46 -2.95 2.21
C ALA A 295 -14.97 -4.14 3.04
N ALA A 296 -15.49 -3.91 4.25
CA ALA A 296 -16.09 -4.97 5.07
C ALA A 296 -17.33 -5.60 4.41
N THR A 297 -18.18 -4.81 3.77
CA THR A 297 -19.34 -5.34 3.02
C THR A 297 -18.91 -6.22 1.85
N ILE A 298 -17.86 -5.82 1.12
CA ILE A 298 -17.33 -6.60 0.00
C ILE A 298 -16.73 -7.93 0.50
N ALA A 299 -15.96 -7.90 1.60
CA ALA A 299 -15.33 -9.08 2.19
C ALA A 299 -16.34 -10.19 2.55
N VAL A 300 -17.57 -9.83 2.88
CA VAL A 300 -18.67 -10.77 3.20
C VAL A 300 -18.97 -11.73 2.04
N ALA A 301 -18.84 -11.28 0.79
CA ALA A 301 -19.25 -12.03 -0.40
C ALA A 301 -18.07 -12.63 -1.20
N GLN A 302 -16.81 -12.35 -0.82
CA GLN A 302 -15.65 -12.88 -1.52
C GLN A 302 -15.45 -14.37 -1.24
N ASN A 303 -15.08 -15.14 -2.28
CA ASN A 303 -14.86 -16.58 -2.19
C ASN A 303 -13.38 -16.98 -2.27
N ASP A 304 -12.52 -16.12 -2.77
CA ASP A 304 -11.07 -16.29 -2.76
C ASP A 304 -10.49 -16.00 -1.38
N ILE A 305 -9.70 -16.93 -0.82
CA ILE A 305 -9.13 -16.85 0.53
C ILE A 305 -8.22 -15.63 0.71
N LYS A 306 -7.47 -15.23 -0.35
CA LYS A 306 -6.61 -14.03 -0.33
C LYS A 306 -7.42 -12.76 -0.53
N LYS A 307 -8.45 -12.74 -1.39
CA LYS A 307 -9.28 -11.54 -1.63
C LYS A 307 -10.07 -11.12 -0.39
N VAL A 308 -10.59 -12.07 0.41
CA VAL A 308 -11.20 -11.75 1.72
C VAL A 308 -10.21 -10.98 2.59
N LEU A 309 -8.96 -11.43 2.68
CA LEU A 309 -7.92 -10.79 3.47
C LEU A 309 -7.49 -9.43 2.88
N ALA A 310 -7.49 -9.27 1.56
CA ALA A 310 -7.22 -7.99 0.91
C ALA A 310 -8.27 -6.95 1.30
N TYR A 311 -9.57 -7.24 1.14
CA TYR A 311 -10.63 -6.32 1.57
C TYR A 311 -10.63 -6.09 3.08
N SER A 312 -10.28 -7.11 3.87
CA SER A 312 -10.13 -6.91 5.31
C SER A 312 -8.92 -6.02 5.65
N THR A 313 -7.86 -5.95 4.81
CA THR A 313 -6.77 -4.99 4.94
C THR A 313 -7.25 -3.58 4.65
N VAL A 314 -7.95 -3.35 3.53
CA VAL A 314 -8.56 -2.06 3.20
C VAL A 314 -9.43 -1.56 4.36
N SER A 315 -10.24 -2.46 4.95
CA SER A 315 -11.11 -2.14 6.09
C SER A 315 -10.32 -1.72 7.33
N GLN A 316 -9.24 -2.44 7.70
CA GLN A 316 -8.45 -2.10 8.88
C GLN A 316 -7.64 -0.80 8.67
N LEU A 317 -7.13 -0.55 7.47
CA LEU A 317 -6.50 0.73 7.13
C LEU A 317 -7.50 1.89 7.24
N GLY A 318 -8.76 1.66 6.86
CA GLY A 318 -9.83 2.64 7.08
C GLY A 318 -10.02 3.01 8.56
N TYR A 319 -9.91 2.06 9.49
CA TYR A 319 -9.89 2.38 10.92
C TYR A 319 -8.67 3.23 11.33
N MET A 320 -7.49 2.95 10.77
CA MET A 320 -6.29 3.76 11.07
C MET A 320 -6.44 5.18 10.52
N PHE A 321 -7.04 5.36 9.34
CA PHE A 321 -7.37 6.68 8.81
C PHE A 321 -8.43 7.38 9.66
N LEU A 322 -9.45 6.68 10.15
CA LEU A 322 -10.40 7.23 11.12
C LEU A 322 -9.67 7.76 12.36
N ALA A 323 -8.73 6.97 12.93
CA ALA A 323 -7.94 7.38 14.09
C ALA A 323 -7.11 8.63 13.81
N VAL A 324 -6.37 8.65 12.69
CA VAL A 324 -5.59 9.84 12.26
C VAL A 324 -6.49 11.06 12.11
N GLY A 325 -7.65 10.91 11.47
CA GLY A 325 -8.56 12.01 11.21
C GLY A 325 -9.22 12.61 12.46
N VAL A 326 -9.38 11.81 13.54
CA VAL A 326 -9.85 12.30 14.84
C VAL A 326 -8.71 12.72 15.79
N GLY A 327 -7.47 12.76 15.27
CA GLY A 327 -6.28 13.17 16.04
C GLY A 327 -5.73 12.09 16.98
N ALA A 328 -6.19 10.84 16.88
CA ALA A 328 -5.72 9.72 17.70
C ALA A 328 -4.54 9.00 17.03
N TYR A 329 -3.41 9.69 16.91
CA TYR A 329 -2.24 9.20 16.18
C TYR A 329 -1.61 7.97 16.85
N VAL A 330 -1.51 7.98 18.18
CA VAL A 330 -0.98 6.83 18.94
C VAL A 330 -1.85 5.59 18.72
N ALA A 331 -3.18 5.73 18.78
CA ALA A 331 -4.12 4.63 18.51
C ALA A 331 -3.98 4.10 17.07
N ALA A 332 -3.73 4.97 16.09
CA ALA A 332 -3.45 4.57 14.70
C ALA A 332 -2.19 3.72 14.60
N ILE A 333 -1.08 4.15 15.22
CA ILE A 333 0.20 3.41 15.23
C ILE A 333 0.08 2.11 16.03
N PHE A 334 -0.60 2.11 17.17
CA PHE A 334 -0.85 0.90 17.97
C PHE A 334 -1.64 -0.14 17.15
N HIS A 335 -2.70 0.30 16.46
CA HIS A 335 -3.45 -0.62 15.61
C HIS A 335 -2.63 -1.09 14.41
N MET A 336 -1.73 -0.26 13.88
CA MET A 336 -0.81 -0.63 12.80
C MET A 336 0.16 -1.74 13.24
N ILE A 337 0.72 -1.67 14.44
CA ILE A 337 1.60 -2.71 15.00
C ILE A 337 0.81 -4.03 15.19
N ALA A 338 -0.36 -3.98 15.83
CA ALA A 338 -1.21 -5.14 16.02
C ALA A 338 -1.62 -5.75 14.66
N HIS A 339 -1.99 -4.90 13.70
CA HIS A 339 -2.32 -5.27 12.33
C HIS A 339 -1.16 -5.98 11.64
N ALA A 340 0.07 -5.49 11.76
CA ALA A 340 1.24 -6.12 11.15
C ALA A 340 1.37 -7.59 11.60
N PHE A 341 1.11 -7.89 12.87
CA PHE A 341 1.21 -9.24 13.42
C PHE A 341 0.10 -10.16 12.91
N PHE A 342 -1.17 -9.79 13.13
CA PHE A 342 -2.26 -10.69 12.76
C PHE A 342 -2.49 -10.75 11.22
N LYS A 343 -2.14 -9.70 10.45
CA LYS A 343 -2.25 -9.76 8.99
C LYS A 343 -1.17 -10.61 8.35
N ALA A 344 0.07 -10.48 8.77
CA ALA A 344 1.12 -11.38 8.30
C ALA A 344 0.75 -12.84 8.62
N LEU A 345 0.25 -13.09 9.85
CA LEU A 345 -0.22 -14.40 10.26
C LEU A 345 -1.34 -14.95 9.36
N LEU A 346 -2.35 -14.15 9.06
CA LEU A 346 -3.50 -14.57 8.26
C LEU A 346 -3.11 -14.81 6.78
N PHE A 347 -2.28 -13.93 6.20
CA PHE A 347 -1.82 -14.12 4.83
C PHE A 347 -0.88 -15.32 4.70
N LEU A 348 0.11 -15.46 5.57
CA LEU A 348 1.00 -16.62 5.56
C LEU A 348 0.24 -17.91 5.89
N GLY A 349 -0.73 -17.86 6.79
CA GLY A 349 -1.64 -18.97 7.07
C GLY A 349 -2.48 -19.36 5.85
N SER A 350 -2.97 -18.38 5.06
CA SER A 350 -3.63 -18.65 3.78
C SER A 350 -2.69 -19.27 2.76
N GLY A 351 -1.44 -18.78 2.69
CA GLY A 351 -0.40 -19.38 1.85
C GLY A 351 -0.11 -20.84 2.23
N SER A 352 -0.08 -21.14 3.54
CA SER A 352 0.06 -22.51 4.02
C SER A 352 -1.11 -23.40 3.60
N VAL A 353 -2.36 -22.88 3.65
CA VAL A 353 -3.55 -23.60 3.17
C VAL A 353 -3.47 -23.85 1.67
N ILE A 354 -3.14 -22.83 0.87
CA ILE A 354 -3.01 -22.91 -0.60
C ILE A 354 -1.92 -23.94 -0.97
N HIS A 355 -0.77 -23.89 -0.31
CA HIS A 355 0.33 -24.83 -0.51
C HIS A 355 -0.10 -26.28 -0.18
N GLY A 356 -0.78 -26.48 0.95
CA GLY A 356 -1.28 -27.80 1.37
C GLY A 356 -2.44 -28.33 0.54
N LEU A 357 -3.11 -27.50 -0.26
CA LEU A 357 -4.21 -27.84 -1.18
C LEU A 357 -3.84 -27.71 -2.66
N HIS A 358 -2.54 -27.77 -2.99
CA HIS A 358 -2.07 -27.75 -4.39
C HIS A 358 -2.64 -26.58 -5.20
N GLU A 359 -2.46 -25.35 -4.69
CA GLU A 359 -2.80 -24.05 -5.29
C GLU A 359 -4.31 -23.70 -5.35
N GLU A 360 -5.18 -24.44 -4.65
CA GLU A 360 -6.60 -24.09 -4.54
C GLU A 360 -6.79 -22.83 -3.69
N GLN A 361 -7.51 -21.83 -4.21
CA GLN A 361 -7.80 -20.56 -3.55
C GLN A 361 -9.29 -20.37 -3.25
N ASP A 362 -10.20 -21.11 -3.90
CA ASP A 362 -11.63 -20.99 -3.70
C ASP A 362 -12.07 -21.71 -2.40
N MET A 363 -12.49 -20.92 -1.41
CA MET A 363 -12.95 -21.45 -0.12
C MET A 363 -14.16 -22.38 -0.24
N ARG A 364 -14.93 -22.29 -1.33
CA ARG A 364 -16.08 -23.19 -1.58
C ARG A 364 -15.63 -24.63 -1.84
N ARG A 365 -14.37 -24.84 -2.28
CA ARG A 365 -13.74 -26.13 -2.52
C ARG A 365 -12.89 -26.64 -1.34
N MET A 366 -12.79 -25.86 -0.26
CA MET A 366 -12.04 -26.21 0.96
C MET A 366 -12.94 -26.92 1.98
N GLY A 367 -12.50 -27.05 3.22
CA GLY A 367 -13.26 -27.59 4.36
C GLY A 367 -12.54 -28.70 5.10
N ALA A 368 -12.85 -28.87 6.39
CA ALA A 368 -12.28 -29.88 7.30
C ALA A 368 -10.76 -29.85 7.50
N LEU A 369 -10.05 -28.81 7.03
CA LEU A 369 -8.58 -28.75 6.99
C LEU A 369 -7.92 -28.77 8.36
N ARG A 370 -8.61 -28.41 9.45
CA ARG A 370 -8.06 -28.45 10.83
C ARG A 370 -7.54 -29.84 11.25
N ARG A 371 -7.95 -30.90 10.56
CA ARG A 371 -7.51 -32.27 10.85
C ARG A 371 -6.20 -32.63 10.15
N PHE A 372 -5.96 -32.01 9.01
CA PHE A 372 -4.80 -32.25 8.15
C PHE A 372 -3.69 -31.22 8.39
N MET A 373 -4.08 -29.99 8.77
CA MET A 373 -3.19 -28.86 8.99
C MET A 373 -3.46 -28.24 10.38
N PRO A 374 -3.24 -28.97 11.49
CA PRO A 374 -3.63 -28.52 12.83
C PRO A 374 -2.89 -27.27 13.29
N LEU A 375 -1.60 -27.14 12.97
CA LEU A 375 -0.80 -26.00 13.41
C LEU A 375 -1.19 -24.75 12.63
N THR A 376 -1.33 -24.84 11.31
CA THR A 376 -1.86 -23.77 10.46
C THR A 376 -3.25 -23.35 10.92
N ALA A 377 -4.14 -24.30 11.25
CA ALA A 377 -5.50 -23.99 11.72
C ALA A 377 -5.50 -23.23 13.04
N VAL A 378 -4.71 -23.67 14.02
CA VAL A 378 -4.64 -23.02 15.36
C VAL A 378 -4.09 -21.60 15.23
N THR A 379 -2.99 -21.42 14.51
CA THR A 379 -2.38 -20.10 14.32
C THR A 379 -3.30 -19.15 13.52
N PHE A 380 -3.98 -19.65 12.49
CA PHE A 380 -4.98 -18.88 11.75
C PHE A 380 -6.16 -18.45 12.64
N MET A 381 -6.64 -19.32 13.52
CA MET A 381 -7.69 -19.00 14.50
C MET A 381 -7.25 -17.90 15.48
N VAL A 382 -5.98 -17.87 15.88
CA VAL A 382 -5.42 -16.75 16.68
C VAL A 382 -5.53 -15.43 15.89
N GLY A 383 -5.09 -15.40 14.63
CA GLY A 383 -5.21 -14.21 13.76
C GLY A 383 -6.66 -13.77 13.55
N TRP A 384 -7.59 -14.75 13.37
CA TRP A 384 -9.02 -14.47 13.29
C TRP A 384 -9.58 -13.80 14.54
N LEU A 385 -9.29 -14.32 15.74
CA LEU A 385 -9.76 -13.74 17.00
C LEU A 385 -9.15 -12.37 17.25
N ALA A 386 -7.87 -12.19 16.88
CA ALA A 386 -7.19 -10.91 17.00
C ALA A 386 -7.86 -9.83 16.11
N ILE A 387 -8.04 -10.08 14.81
CA ILE A 387 -8.67 -9.10 13.92
C ILE A 387 -10.15 -8.86 14.24
N ALA A 388 -10.87 -9.86 14.77
CA ALA A 388 -12.25 -9.72 15.23
C ALA A 388 -12.40 -8.84 16.49
N GLY A 389 -11.29 -8.49 17.16
CA GLY A 389 -11.31 -7.69 18.39
C GLY A 389 -11.81 -8.46 19.61
N VAL A 390 -11.46 -9.76 19.70
CA VAL A 390 -11.82 -10.58 20.86
C VAL A 390 -10.74 -10.44 21.93
N PRO A 391 -11.08 -10.15 23.21
CA PRO A 391 -10.10 -10.18 24.30
C PRO A 391 -9.49 -11.58 24.49
N PRO A 392 -8.22 -11.74 24.86
CA PRO A 392 -7.22 -10.70 25.18
C PRO A 392 -6.30 -10.33 24.00
N PHE A 393 -6.64 -10.70 22.75
CA PHE A 393 -5.79 -10.53 21.56
C PHE A 393 -5.50 -9.06 21.26
N ALA A 394 -4.35 -8.78 20.64
CA ALA A 394 -3.85 -7.43 20.38
C ALA A 394 -4.85 -6.51 19.64
N GLY A 395 -5.61 -7.08 18.68
CA GLY A 395 -6.60 -6.30 17.93
C GLY A 395 -7.81 -5.82 18.74
N PHE A 396 -8.08 -6.41 19.90
CA PHE A 396 -9.09 -5.87 20.83
C PHE A 396 -8.63 -4.52 21.38
N TRP A 397 -7.46 -4.47 21.99
CA TRP A 397 -6.94 -3.26 22.63
C TRP A 397 -6.82 -2.10 21.64
N SER A 398 -6.18 -2.35 20.50
CA SER A 398 -5.90 -1.32 19.51
C SER A 398 -7.12 -0.81 18.74
N LYS A 399 -8.12 -1.67 18.42
CA LYS A 399 -9.33 -1.25 17.73
C LYS A 399 -10.31 -0.54 18.63
N ASP A 400 -10.42 -1.00 19.88
CA ASP A 400 -11.30 -0.39 20.87
C ASP A 400 -10.88 1.04 21.17
N ASP A 401 -9.57 1.27 21.21
CA ASP A 401 -8.98 2.59 21.39
C ASP A 401 -9.41 3.54 20.24
N ILE A 402 -9.29 3.13 18.98
CA ILE A 402 -9.78 3.91 17.82
C ILE A 402 -11.27 4.28 17.96
N LEU A 403 -12.10 3.31 18.35
CA LEU A 403 -13.53 3.55 18.53
C LEU A 403 -13.82 4.48 19.71
N LEU A 404 -13.02 4.40 20.76
CA LEU A 404 -13.13 5.28 21.92
C LEU A 404 -12.82 6.74 21.53
N PHE A 405 -11.75 6.98 20.78
CA PHE A 405 -11.41 8.31 20.30
C PHE A 405 -12.46 8.84 19.31
N ALA A 406 -12.95 8.02 18.37
CA ALA A 406 -14.04 8.41 17.48
C ALA A 406 -15.31 8.81 18.25
N TRP A 407 -15.63 8.13 19.36
CA TRP A 407 -16.74 8.54 20.24
C TRP A 407 -16.46 9.84 20.98
N GLY A 408 -15.22 10.05 21.44
CA GLY A 408 -14.78 11.14 22.31
C GLY A 408 -14.35 12.42 21.59
N SER A 409 -14.21 12.42 20.26
CA SER A 409 -13.68 13.55 19.47
C SER A 409 -14.50 14.84 19.55
N GLY A 410 -15.72 14.80 20.07
CA GLY A 410 -16.52 15.99 20.37
C GLY A 410 -17.19 16.65 19.17
N GLY A 411 -16.87 16.26 17.94
CA GLY A 411 -17.50 16.75 16.71
C GLY A 411 -18.98 16.37 16.61
N ALA A 412 -19.74 17.09 15.80
CA ALA A 412 -21.17 16.84 15.57
C ALA A 412 -21.42 15.43 14.99
N ASP A 413 -20.47 14.90 14.26
CA ASP A 413 -20.48 13.61 13.56
C ASP A 413 -19.78 12.48 14.33
N ALA A 414 -19.13 12.77 15.46
CA ALA A 414 -18.38 11.80 16.28
C ALA A 414 -19.17 10.48 16.55
N LYS A 415 -20.45 10.62 16.90
CA LYS A 415 -21.31 9.45 17.15
C LYS A 415 -21.64 8.65 15.89
N VAL A 416 -21.68 9.32 14.74
CA VAL A 416 -21.92 8.68 13.44
C VAL A 416 -20.66 7.92 13.02
N LEU A 417 -19.47 8.51 13.12
CA LEU A 417 -18.20 7.87 12.86
C LEU A 417 -18.01 6.60 13.71
N TRP A 418 -18.28 6.73 15.02
CA TRP A 418 -18.26 5.59 15.95
C TRP A 418 -19.25 4.49 15.53
N ALA A 419 -20.51 4.86 15.22
CA ALA A 419 -21.55 3.90 14.86
C ALA A 419 -21.19 3.13 13.59
N ILE A 420 -20.67 3.80 12.57
CA ILE A 420 -20.20 3.17 11.32
C ILE A 420 -19.02 2.22 11.65
N GLY A 421 -18.05 2.66 12.47
CA GLY A 421 -16.95 1.83 12.92
C GLY A 421 -17.47 0.59 13.68
N LEU A 422 -18.44 0.72 14.56
CA LEU A 422 -19.02 -0.41 15.31
C LEU A 422 -19.73 -1.42 14.38
N VAL A 423 -20.51 -0.96 13.38
CA VAL A 423 -21.11 -1.82 12.35
C VAL A 423 -20.01 -2.56 11.58
N THR A 424 -18.93 -1.88 11.25
CA THR A 424 -17.79 -2.47 10.55
C THR A 424 -17.10 -3.54 11.41
N ALA A 425 -17.00 -3.34 12.73
CA ALA A 425 -16.46 -4.35 13.65
C ALA A 425 -17.33 -5.63 13.69
N LEU A 426 -18.66 -5.49 13.69
CA LEU A 426 -19.60 -6.61 13.56
C LEU A 426 -19.36 -7.37 12.23
N LEU A 427 -19.27 -6.65 11.11
CA LEU A 427 -19.00 -7.25 9.81
C LEU A 427 -17.62 -7.93 9.79
N THR A 428 -16.62 -7.38 10.46
CA THR A 428 -15.29 -8.00 10.59
C THR A 428 -15.39 -9.36 11.29
N GLY A 429 -16.10 -9.44 12.40
CA GLY A 429 -16.41 -10.69 13.10
C GLY A 429 -17.12 -11.70 12.17
N TYR A 430 -18.04 -11.25 11.34
CA TYR A 430 -18.78 -12.09 10.42
C TYR A 430 -17.93 -12.64 9.28
N TYR A 431 -17.28 -11.78 8.46
CA TYR A 431 -16.58 -12.26 7.27
C TYR A 431 -15.33 -13.08 7.59
N MET A 432 -14.62 -12.76 8.67
CA MET A 432 -13.48 -13.55 9.12
C MET A 432 -13.92 -14.92 9.66
N SER A 433 -15.04 -14.98 10.36
CA SER A 433 -15.62 -16.26 10.80
C SER A 433 -16.12 -17.10 9.64
N ARG A 434 -16.73 -16.46 8.61
CA ARG A 434 -17.09 -17.14 7.36
C ARG A 434 -15.87 -17.81 6.73
N GLN A 435 -14.75 -17.09 6.60
CA GLN A 435 -13.51 -17.63 6.07
C GLN A 435 -13.02 -18.83 6.88
N VAL A 436 -12.92 -18.70 8.21
CA VAL A 436 -12.46 -19.78 9.10
C VAL A 436 -13.37 -21.01 9.02
N PHE A 437 -14.69 -20.83 9.03
CA PHE A 437 -15.62 -21.95 9.00
C PHE A 437 -15.66 -22.66 7.64
N MET A 438 -15.50 -21.92 6.55
CA MET A 438 -15.43 -22.50 5.22
C MET A 438 -14.12 -23.26 4.97
N VAL A 439 -13.00 -22.79 5.50
CA VAL A 439 -11.67 -23.38 5.26
C VAL A 439 -11.39 -24.56 6.21
N PHE A 440 -11.55 -24.35 7.51
CA PHE A 440 -11.07 -25.30 8.52
C PHE A 440 -12.13 -26.23 9.10
N PHE A 441 -13.42 -25.89 8.92
CA PHE A 441 -14.53 -26.65 9.50
C PHE A 441 -15.45 -27.21 8.40
N GLY A 442 -16.54 -27.89 8.83
CA GLY A 442 -17.52 -28.48 7.91
C GLY A 442 -16.99 -29.73 7.21
N ASP A 443 -17.57 -30.01 6.04
CA ASP A 443 -17.26 -31.18 5.23
C ASP A 443 -16.04 -30.93 4.33
N ALA A 444 -15.27 -31.96 4.01
CA ALA A 444 -14.15 -31.92 3.09
C ALA A 444 -14.65 -31.82 1.63
N ARG A 445 -14.71 -30.63 1.06
CA ARG A 445 -15.21 -30.40 -0.30
C ARG A 445 -14.14 -30.60 -1.37
N TRP A 446 -12.87 -30.59 -1.01
CA TRP A 446 -11.73 -30.92 -1.86
C TRP A 446 -11.70 -32.41 -2.27
N ALA A 447 -12.32 -33.29 -1.48
CA ALA A 447 -12.36 -34.74 -1.75
C ALA A 447 -13.39 -35.16 -2.84
N GLY A 448 -14.29 -34.26 -3.26
CA GLY A 448 -15.41 -34.55 -4.16
C GLY A 448 -15.28 -34.06 -5.61
N THR A 449 -14.17 -33.45 -5.99
CA THR A 449 -13.93 -32.94 -7.35
C THR A 449 -13.26 -33.97 -8.29
N ALA A 450 -13.62 -35.27 -8.19
CA ALA A 450 -13.38 -36.16 -9.30
C ALA A 450 -14.18 -35.63 -10.51
N ALA A 451 -13.52 -35.34 -11.62
CA ALA A 451 -14.15 -35.01 -12.87
C ALA A 451 -15.22 -36.06 -13.17
N PRO A 452 -16.43 -35.73 -13.68
CA PRO A 452 -17.38 -36.73 -14.10
C PRO A 452 -16.70 -37.60 -15.14
N SER A 453 -16.51 -38.88 -14.81
CA SER A 453 -16.09 -39.88 -15.76
C SER A 453 -17.06 -39.78 -16.93
N SER A 454 -16.60 -39.47 -18.12
CA SER A 454 -17.35 -39.57 -19.36
C SER A 454 -17.75 -41.01 -19.53
N ALA A 455 -18.91 -41.38 -18.98
CA ALA A 455 -19.61 -42.57 -19.36
C ALA A 455 -19.98 -42.45 -20.85
N GLY A 456 -19.49 -43.37 -21.63
CA GLY A 456 -19.51 -43.37 -23.07
C GLY A 456 -20.89 -43.11 -23.68
N HIS A 457 -20.87 -42.32 -24.72
CA HIS A 457 -21.83 -42.48 -25.82
C HIS A 457 -21.03 -42.63 -27.10
N GLY A 458 -21.42 -43.70 -27.84
CA GLY A 458 -20.79 -44.20 -29.04
C GLY A 458 -20.76 -43.20 -30.17
N GLY A 459 -19.84 -43.45 -31.05
CA GLY A 459 -19.46 -42.58 -32.12
C GLY A 459 -20.51 -42.44 -33.22
N GLU A 460 -20.33 -41.37 -33.95
CA GLU A 460 -20.57 -41.31 -35.42
C GLU A 460 -19.54 -40.36 -36.04
N PRO A 461 -19.19 -40.56 -37.34
CA PRO A 461 -17.92 -40.11 -37.88
C PRO A 461 -17.96 -38.66 -38.44
N ALA A 462 -16.81 -38.08 -38.44
CA ALA A 462 -16.52 -36.74 -38.99
C ALA A 462 -16.84 -36.63 -40.48
N ASP A 463 -17.52 -35.56 -40.86
CA ASP A 463 -17.54 -35.05 -42.23
C ASP A 463 -16.57 -33.89 -42.40
N GLU A 464 -15.76 -34.03 -43.41
CA GLU A 464 -14.75 -33.13 -43.97
C GLU A 464 -15.39 -31.82 -44.44
N ILE A 465 -14.93 -30.68 -43.99
CA ILE A 465 -15.23 -29.40 -44.67
C ILE A 465 -13.93 -28.63 -44.94
N THR A 466 -13.72 -28.42 -46.24
CA THR A 466 -12.68 -27.69 -46.94
C THR A 466 -12.62 -26.18 -46.59
N PRO A 467 -11.45 -25.49 -46.76
CA PRO A 467 -11.29 -24.11 -46.40
C PRO A 467 -11.72 -23.15 -47.55
N GLY A 468 -12.39 -22.09 -47.20
CA GLY A 468 -12.76 -21.03 -48.16
C GLY A 468 -12.98 -19.66 -47.53
N ALA A 469 -12.08 -18.75 -47.95
CA ALA A 469 -12.25 -17.30 -48.12
C ALA A 469 -12.48 -16.35 -46.92
N ALA A 470 -11.56 -15.39 -46.92
CA ALA A 470 -11.50 -14.16 -46.13
C ALA A 470 -12.76 -13.29 -46.20
N GLY A 471 -13.03 -12.56 -45.12
CA GLY A 471 -14.00 -11.46 -45.07
C GLY A 471 -14.09 -10.82 -43.68
N ASP A 472 -13.52 -9.67 -43.63
CA ASP A 472 -13.78 -8.46 -42.80
C ASP A 472 -14.28 -8.52 -41.35
N ALA A 473 -13.54 -7.74 -40.60
CA ALA A 473 -13.72 -7.07 -39.32
C ALA A 473 -15.14 -6.94 -38.75
N GLY A 474 -15.29 -7.40 -37.50
CA GLY A 474 -16.38 -7.06 -36.60
C GLY A 474 -15.87 -7.14 -35.17
N GLU A 475 -15.64 -5.99 -34.55
CA GLU A 475 -15.35 -5.86 -33.11
C GLU A 475 -16.44 -6.53 -32.28
N ALA A 476 -16.14 -7.64 -31.65
CA ALA A 476 -16.95 -8.22 -30.59
C ALA A 476 -16.27 -7.96 -29.26
N ALA A 477 -16.95 -7.20 -28.40
CA ALA A 477 -16.57 -7.01 -27.01
C ALA A 477 -16.49 -8.39 -26.32
N VAL A 478 -15.28 -8.78 -25.92
CA VAL A 478 -15.05 -9.96 -25.09
C VAL A 478 -15.31 -9.57 -23.66
N ALA A 479 -16.44 -10.04 -23.10
CA ALA A 479 -16.67 -10.10 -21.68
C ALA A 479 -15.61 -11.06 -21.10
N ALA A 480 -14.68 -10.54 -20.31
CA ALA A 480 -13.66 -11.31 -19.62
C ALA A 480 -14.30 -12.11 -18.48
N ASP A 481 -14.33 -13.42 -18.61
CA ASP A 481 -14.57 -14.35 -17.51
C ASP A 481 -13.34 -14.35 -16.57
N PRO A 482 -13.46 -13.94 -15.27
CA PRO A 482 -12.34 -13.89 -14.34
C PRO A 482 -12.12 -15.23 -13.63
N GLY A 483 -11.85 -16.27 -14.35
CA GLY A 483 -11.58 -17.56 -13.71
C GLY A 483 -10.85 -18.51 -14.62
N THR A 484 -9.52 -18.47 -14.57
CA THR A 484 -8.60 -19.62 -14.64
C THR A 484 -7.24 -19.16 -15.16
N ALA A 485 -6.34 -18.76 -14.27
CA ALA A 485 -4.90 -18.81 -14.53
C ALA A 485 -4.36 -20.08 -13.86
N ALA A 486 -4.48 -21.21 -14.54
CA ALA A 486 -3.77 -22.42 -14.15
C ALA A 486 -2.32 -22.30 -14.63
N ALA A 487 -1.39 -22.20 -13.69
CA ALA A 487 0.04 -22.43 -13.96
C ALA A 487 0.20 -23.91 -14.42
N ALA A 488 0.91 -24.09 -15.53
CA ALA A 488 1.24 -25.41 -16.04
C ALA A 488 2.23 -26.10 -15.08
N HIS A 489 1.74 -26.98 -14.26
CA HIS A 489 2.53 -27.99 -13.57
C HIS A 489 1.95 -29.37 -13.88
N GLY A 490 2.86 -30.34 -14.07
CA GLY A 490 2.77 -31.69 -14.55
C GLY A 490 1.50 -32.54 -14.34
N PRO A 491 1.49 -33.82 -14.78
CA PRO A 491 0.27 -34.56 -14.99
C PRO A 491 -0.52 -34.75 -13.71
N ALA A 492 -1.83 -34.47 -13.78
CA ALA A 492 -2.80 -34.76 -12.74
C ALA A 492 -2.79 -36.25 -12.41
N GLY A 493 -2.11 -36.59 -11.31
CA GLY A 493 -2.08 -37.91 -10.74
C GLY A 493 -2.49 -37.88 -9.28
N GLU A 494 -3.51 -38.64 -8.93
CA GLU A 494 -3.98 -39.02 -7.59
C GLU A 494 -4.21 -37.84 -6.61
N HIS A 495 -5.43 -37.72 -6.10
CA HIS A 495 -5.85 -36.77 -5.09
C HIS A 495 -4.95 -36.90 -3.84
N ALA A 496 -3.86 -36.11 -3.79
CA ALA A 496 -3.02 -36.05 -2.62
C ALA A 496 -3.82 -35.43 -1.48
N GLU A 497 -3.83 -36.11 -0.33
CA GLU A 497 -4.47 -35.57 0.87
C GLU A 497 -3.79 -34.23 1.30
N PRO A 498 -4.55 -33.25 1.81
CA PRO A 498 -3.98 -32.02 2.34
C PRO A 498 -2.93 -32.34 3.42
N HIS A 499 -1.82 -31.63 3.42
CA HIS A 499 -0.73 -31.84 4.37
C HIS A 499 -0.31 -30.55 5.06
N GLU A 500 0.25 -30.66 6.26
CA GLU A 500 0.81 -29.52 6.98
C GLU A 500 2.06 -28.99 6.26
N SER A 501 2.26 -27.68 6.34
CA SER A 501 3.42 -27.02 5.74
C SER A 501 4.72 -27.31 6.48
N PRO A 502 5.89 -27.23 5.81
CA PRO A 502 7.20 -27.47 6.43
C PRO A 502 7.52 -26.45 7.53
N TRP A 503 8.48 -26.77 8.41
CA TRP A 503 8.81 -25.98 9.60
C TRP A 503 9.23 -24.54 9.29
N LEU A 504 9.87 -24.29 8.15
CA LEU A 504 10.24 -22.93 7.70
C LEU A 504 9.01 -22.05 7.46
N MET A 505 7.86 -22.65 7.15
CA MET A 505 6.60 -21.92 7.01
C MET A 505 5.84 -21.85 8.34
N THR A 506 5.82 -22.94 9.13
CA THR A 506 5.04 -23.00 10.36
C THR A 506 5.68 -22.24 11.52
N LEU A 507 7.00 -22.14 11.61
CA LEU A 507 7.68 -21.36 12.65
C LEU A 507 7.30 -19.87 12.62
N PRO A 508 7.32 -19.15 11.46
CA PRO A 508 6.80 -17.79 11.37
C PRO A 508 5.34 -17.67 11.79
N LEU A 509 4.49 -18.64 11.45
CA LEU A 509 3.08 -18.62 11.89
C LEU A 509 2.95 -18.67 13.41
N VAL A 510 3.73 -19.52 14.08
CA VAL A 510 3.73 -19.60 15.56
C VAL A 510 4.24 -18.30 16.19
N MET A 511 5.34 -17.74 15.68
CA MET A 511 5.88 -16.48 16.22
C MET A 511 4.89 -15.32 16.05
N LEU A 512 4.28 -15.19 14.88
CA LEU A 512 3.26 -14.16 14.63
C LEU A 512 1.99 -14.39 15.47
N ALA A 513 1.61 -15.65 15.73
CA ALA A 513 0.49 -15.95 16.63
C ALA A 513 0.79 -15.49 18.06
N VAL A 514 2.00 -15.74 18.57
CA VAL A 514 2.42 -15.24 19.90
C VAL A 514 2.38 -13.71 19.93
N LEU A 515 2.89 -13.03 18.90
CA LEU A 515 2.85 -11.57 18.80
C LEU A 515 1.40 -11.05 18.68
N SER A 516 0.51 -11.76 18.01
CA SER A 516 -0.92 -11.40 17.89
C SER A 516 -1.67 -11.56 19.22
N ILE A 517 -1.19 -12.40 20.14
CA ILE A 517 -1.72 -12.52 21.49
C ILE A 517 -1.12 -11.46 22.40
N ALA A 518 0.21 -11.38 22.45
CA ALA A 518 0.95 -10.57 23.42
C ALA A 518 1.12 -9.10 23.01
N GLY A 519 1.03 -8.77 21.70
CA GLY A 519 1.30 -7.43 21.18
C GLY A 519 0.38 -6.32 21.69
N GLY A 520 -0.76 -6.68 22.32
CA GLY A 520 -1.62 -5.71 22.98
C GLY A 520 -1.06 -5.16 24.30
N VAL A 521 -0.11 -5.85 24.91
CA VAL A 521 0.47 -5.45 26.20
C VAL A 521 1.30 -4.16 26.10
N ILE A 522 1.72 -3.77 24.90
CA ILE A 522 2.54 -2.58 24.70
C ILE A 522 1.80 -1.26 24.95
N ASN A 523 0.47 -1.26 25.00
CA ASN A 523 -0.35 -0.08 25.28
C ASN A 523 -1.68 -0.51 25.90
N LEU A 524 -1.69 -0.68 27.24
CA LEU A 524 -2.88 -1.10 27.98
C LEU A 524 -3.56 0.10 28.64
N PRO A 525 -4.86 0.33 28.48
CA PRO A 525 -5.55 1.54 28.93
C PRO A 525 -5.92 1.49 30.44
N PHE A 526 -5.06 0.93 31.31
CA PHE A 526 -5.38 0.75 32.74
C PHE A 526 -4.80 1.84 33.65
N ASN A 527 -3.56 2.23 33.43
CA ASN A 527 -2.87 3.33 34.10
C ASN A 527 -1.62 3.74 33.31
N ASP A 528 -1.07 4.89 33.65
CA ASP A 528 0.09 5.52 32.99
C ASP A 528 1.40 4.68 33.07
N ASP A 529 1.45 3.64 33.92
CA ASP A 529 2.63 2.75 34.00
C ASP A 529 2.67 1.64 32.94
N VAL A 530 1.57 1.43 32.21
CA VAL A 530 1.42 0.31 31.24
C VAL A 530 1.03 0.75 29.82
N ASP A 531 0.96 2.05 29.55
CA ASP A 531 0.76 2.67 28.23
C ASP A 531 2.10 3.07 27.59
N PHE A 532 3.00 2.10 27.57
CA PHE A 532 4.39 2.29 27.17
C PHE A 532 4.55 2.91 25.76
N LEU A 533 3.70 2.53 24.82
CA LEU A 533 3.76 3.04 23.45
C LEU A 533 3.38 4.52 23.39
N GLU A 534 2.38 4.95 24.16
CA GLU A 534 1.95 6.34 24.25
C GLU A 534 3.09 7.21 24.75
N HIS A 535 3.69 6.89 25.90
CA HIS A 535 4.85 7.61 26.43
C HIS A 535 6.08 7.59 25.51
N PHE A 536 6.28 6.51 24.78
CA PHE A 536 7.41 6.45 23.84
C PHE A 536 7.20 7.36 22.63
N LEU A 537 5.97 7.48 22.12
CA LEU A 537 5.61 8.30 20.97
C LEU A 537 5.34 9.77 21.31
N GLU A 538 5.14 10.12 22.58
CA GLU A 538 4.79 11.44 23.06
C GLU A 538 5.69 12.57 22.51
N PRO A 539 7.04 12.44 22.44
CA PRO A 539 7.90 13.49 21.91
C PRO A 539 7.64 13.88 20.45
N VAL A 540 6.98 13.01 19.68
CA VAL A 540 6.70 13.23 18.24
C VAL A 540 5.22 13.56 17.99
N LEU A 541 4.32 13.03 18.79
CA LEU A 541 2.87 13.09 18.55
C LEU A 541 2.11 13.89 19.61
N GLY A 542 2.62 13.94 20.84
CA GLY A 542 1.87 14.41 22.03
C GLY A 542 1.32 15.82 21.90
N GLU A 543 2.03 16.74 21.23
CA GLU A 543 1.57 18.12 21.05
C GLU A 543 0.26 18.21 20.25
N ASN A 544 0.06 17.32 19.28
CA ASN A 544 -1.10 17.31 18.38
C ASN A 544 -2.02 16.10 18.63
N GLU A 545 -1.75 15.27 19.62
CA GLU A 545 -2.61 14.13 20.00
C GLU A 545 -3.92 14.63 20.61
N ALA A 546 -5.02 14.04 20.19
CA ALA A 546 -6.33 14.39 20.72
C ALA A 546 -6.49 13.93 22.18
N HIS A 547 -6.83 14.83 23.07
CA HIS A 547 -7.18 14.49 24.44
C HIS A 547 -8.69 14.35 24.62
N ILE A 548 -9.14 13.16 25.00
CA ILE A 548 -10.56 12.87 25.22
C ILE A 548 -10.89 12.68 26.71
N ALA A 549 -11.86 13.44 27.19
CA ALA A 549 -12.33 13.32 28.57
C ALA A 549 -13.56 12.39 28.63
N VAL A 550 -13.33 11.08 28.57
CA VAL A 550 -14.39 10.07 28.65
C VAL A 550 -14.34 9.38 30.01
N PRO A 551 -15.46 9.36 30.80
CA PRO A 551 -15.51 8.68 32.08
C PRO A 551 -15.19 7.18 31.95
N THR A 552 -14.48 6.60 32.92
CA THR A 552 -14.08 5.19 32.91
C THR A 552 -15.26 4.23 32.71
N GLY A 553 -16.42 4.51 33.35
CA GLY A 553 -17.62 3.70 33.13
C GLY A 553 -18.12 3.71 31.67
N THR A 554 -17.96 4.84 30.98
CA THR A 554 -18.29 4.96 29.53
C THR A 554 -17.26 4.21 28.69
N LYS A 555 -15.96 4.33 28.98
CA LYS A 555 -14.89 3.56 28.30
C LYS A 555 -15.20 2.06 28.36
N VAL A 556 -15.44 1.52 29.54
CA VAL A 556 -15.78 0.10 29.70
C VAL A 556 -17.08 -0.28 28.97
N THR A 557 -18.09 0.57 29.00
CA THR A 557 -19.35 0.32 28.30
C THR A 557 -19.13 0.24 26.78
N LEU A 558 -18.37 1.17 26.19
CA LEU A 558 -18.06 1.18 24.76
C LEU A 558 -17.26 -0.06 24.35
N ALA A 559 -16.25 -0.44 25.15
CA ALA A 559 -15.46 -1.66 24.95
C ALA A 559 -16.34 -2.92 24.95
N VAL A 560 -17.25 -3.04 25.92
CA VAL A 560 -18.20 -4.16 25.98
C VAL A 560 -19.12 -4.17 24.75
N ILE A 561 -19.61 -3.02 24.29
CA ILE A 561 -20.44 -2.92 23.11
C ILE A 561 -19.66 -3.38 21.86
N ALA A 562 -18.40 -2.97 21.69
CA ALA A 562 -17.54 -3.37 20.57
C ALA A 562 -17.27 -4.89 20.56
N VAL A 563 -16.94 -5.47 21.72
CA VAL A 563 -16.76 -6.93 21.87
C VAL A 563 -18.07 -7.68 21.53
N VAL A 564 -19.19 -7.23 22.06
CA VAL A 564 -20.49 -7.86 21.81
C VAL A 564 -20.83 -7.78 20.32
N ALA A 565 -20.57 -6.66 19.63
CA ALA A 565 -20.77 -6.54 18.19
C ALA A 565 -19.93 -7.56 17.41
N GLY A 566 -18.64 -7.70 17.74
CA GLY A 566 -17.77 -8.72 17.14
C GLY A 566 -18.27 -10.16 17.39
N LEU A 567 -18.67 -10.46 18.62
CA LEU A 567 -19.23 -11.78 19.00
C LEU A 567 -20.57 -12.07 18.31
N ILE A 568 -21.42 -11.07 18.09
CA ILE A 568 -22.65 -11.22 17.30
C ILE A 568 -22.29 -11.60 15.86
N GLY A 569 -21.31 -10.93 15.23
CA GLY A 569 -20.81 -11.27 13.90
C GLY A 569 -20.36 -12.73 13.81
N ILE A 570 -19.55 -13.18 14.79
CA ILE A 570 -19.08 -14.57 14.91
C ILE A 570 -20.27 -15.55 15.07
N ALA A 571 -21.23 -15.22 15.93
CA ALA A 571 -22.38 -16.07 16.19
C ALA A 571 -23.28 -16.22 14.96
N VAL A 572 -23.54 -15.12 14.23
CA VAL A 572 -24.32 -15.13 12.99
C VAL A 572 -23.59 -15.97 11.92
N ALA A 573 -22.30 -15.77 11.71
CA ALA A 573 -21.52 -16.59 10.77
C ALA A 573 -21.53 -18.09 11.17
N SER A 574 -21.46 -18.41 12.47
CA SER A 574 -21.59 -19.80 12.96
C SER A 574 -22.94 -20.41 12.65
N ALA A 575 -24.04 -19.63 12.80
CA ALA A 575 -25.38 -20.11 12.46
C ALA A 575 -25.54 -20.37 10.96
N VAL A 576 -24.91 -19.56 10.11
CA VAL A 576 -24.96 -19.66 8.64
C VAL A 576 -24.07 -20.78 8.12
N TYR A 577 -22.77 -20.74 8.39
CA TYR A 577 -21.76 -21.57 7.71
C TYR A 577 -21.42 -22.85 8.48
N LEU A 578 -21.43 -22.82 9.82
CA LEU A 578 -21.08 -23.99 10.61
C LEU A 578 -22.29 -24.86 10.94
N ARG A 579 -23.38 -24.25 11.45
CA ARG A 579 -24.60 -24.95 11.86
C ARG A 579 -25.63 -25.10 10.73
N ARG A 580 -25.47 -24.35 9.63
CA ARG A 580 -26.36 -24.34 8.44
C ARG A 580 -27.85 -24.12 8.81
N ARG A 581 -28.13 -23.37 9.88
CA ARG A 581 -29.48 -23.06 10.35
C ARG A 581 -30.16 -21.93 9.57
N VAL A 582 -29.32 -21.07 8.97
CA VAL A 582 -29.75 -19.93 8.17
C VAL A 582 -29.10 -20.02 6.80
N ARG A 583 -29.84 -19.70 5.75
CA ARG A 583 -29.29 -19.67 4.38
C ARG A 583 -28.27 -18.54 4.26
N ALA A 584 -27.13 -18.83 3.64
CA ALA A 584 -26.15 -17.80 3.28
C ALA A 584 -26.79 -16.81 2.29
N VAL A 585 -26.61 -15.52 2.55
CA VAL A 585 -27.02 -14.43 1.64
C VAL A 585 -25.74 -13.73 1.24
N GLU A 586 -25.34 -13.93 -0.01
CA GLU A 586 -24.15 -13.32 -0.63
C GLU A 586 -24.63 -12.52 -1.84
N PRO A 587 -25.02 -11.23 -1.66
CA PRO A 587 -25.53 -10.41 -2.75
C PRO A 587 -24.52 -10.26 -3.86
N GLU A 588 -24.94 -10.39 -5.10
CA GLU A 588 -24.09 -10.29 -6.29
C GLU A 588 -23.38 -8.92 -6.38
N VAL A 589 -24.06 -7.85 -5.99
CA VAL A 589 -23.47 -6.49 -5.90
C VAL A 589 -22.24 -6.46 -5.00
N LEU A 590 -22.22 -7.20 -3.89
CA LEU A 590 -21.08 -7.27 -2.98
C LEU A 590 -19.99 -8.19 -3.52
N ALA A 591 -20.34 -9.26 -4.22
CA ALA A 591 -19.39 -10.14 -4.90
C ALA A 591 -18.62 -9.38 -5.99
N HIS A 592 -19.29 -8.46 -6.70
CA HIS A 592 -18.71 -7.55 -7.69
C HIS A 592 -18.19 -6.22 -7.10
N ALA A 593 -17.92 -6.17 -5.78
CA ALA A 593 -17.34 -5.01 -5.11
C ALA A 593 -18.08 -3.69 -5.43
N TRP A 594 -19.43 -3.71 -5.39
CA TRP A 594 -20.32 -2.61 -5.75
C TRP A 594 -20.22 -2.18 -7.23
N TYR A 595 -19.68 -3.01 -8.10
CA TYR A 595 -19.35 -2.74 -9.52
C TYR A 595 -18.42 -1.54 -9.72
N TYR A 596 -17.73 -1.10 -8.66
CA TYR A 596 -16.90 0.10 -8.70
C TYR A 596 -15.71 -0.07 -9.64
N ASP A 597 -15.07 -1.25 -9.66
CA ASP A 597 -13.93 -1.53 -10.53
C ASP A 597 -14.33 -1.64 -12.00
N GLU A 598 -15.47 -2.26 -12.27
CA GLU A 598 -16.07 -2.35 -13.61
C GLU A 598 -16.43 -0.95 -14.13
N GLU A 599 -17.03 -0.09 -13.30
CA GLU A 599 -17.38 1.29 -13.63
C GLU A 599 -16.14 2.13 -13.95
N VAL A 600 -15.08 2.05 -13.11
CA VAL A 600 -13.80 2.74 -13.36
C VAL A 600 -13.18 2.24 -14.65
N SER A 601 -13.18 0.93 -14.88
CA SER A 601 -12.61 0.32 -16.10
C SER A 601 -13.39 0.74 -17.35
N ALA A 602 -14.72 0.75 -17.29
CA ALA A 602 -15.59 1.21 -18.38
C ALA A 602 -15.37 2.70 -18.68
N PHE A 603 -15.25 3.54 -17.63
CA PHE A 603 -14.95 4.95 -17.81
C PHE A 603 -13.59 5.17 -18.48
N MET A 604 -12.53 4.53 -17.96
CA MET A 604 -11.15 4.69 -18.46
C MET A 604 -11.00 4.14 -19.88
N GLY A 605 -11.64 3.01 -20.20
CA GLY A 605 -11.63 2.42 -21.55
C GLY A 605 -12.52 3.16 -22.57
N GLY A 606 -13.54 3.89 -22.11
CA GLY A 606 -14.51 4.60 -22.93
C GLY A 606 -14.33 6.12 -22.93
N PRO A 607 -15.14 6.88 -22.14
CA PRO A 607 -15.10 8.34 -22.12
C PRO A 607 -13.74 8.91 -21.69
N GLY A 608 -13.05 8.29 -20.73
CA GLY A 608 -11.72 8.70 -20.27
C GLY A 608 -10.71 8.64 -21.41
N ARG A 609 -10.64 7.51 -22.14
CA ARG A 609 -9.77 7.35 -23.30
C ARG A 609 -10.01 8.43 -24.34
N LYS A 610 -11.29 8.68 -24.71
CA LYS A 610 -11.63 9.73 -25.68
C LYS A 610 -11.19 11.12 -25.22
N SER A 611 -11.26 11.40 -23.93
CA SER A 611 -10.76 12.66 -23.36
C SER A 611 -9.25 12.79 -23.48
N PHE A 612 -8.50 11.72 -23.19
CA PHE A 612 -7.05 11.70 -23.33
C PHE A 612 -6.61 11.79 -24.80
N ASP A 613 -7.31 11.10 -25.72
CA ASP A 613 -7.10 11.21 -27.16
C ASP A 613 -7.36 12.65 -27.62
N GLY A 614 -8.37 13.33 -27.07
CA GLY A 614 -8.65 14.73 -27.32
C GLY A 614 -7.54 15.67 -26.82
N ILE A 615 -6.97 15.42 -25.64
CA ILE A 615 -5.82 16.17 -25.11
C ILE A 615 -4.60 15.95 -25.99
N ALA A 616 -4.30 14.73 -26.40
CA ALA A 616 -3.19 14.40 -27.28
C ALA A 616 -3.36 15.06 -28.66
N TRP A 617 -4.60 15.09 -29.18
CA TRP A 617 -4.92 15.82 -30.41
C TRP A 617 -4.67 17.32 -30.27
N PHE A 618 -5.10 17.92 -29.15
CA PHE A 618 -4.89 19.34 -28.87
C PHE A 618 -3.40 19.67 -28.79
N ASP A 619 -2.63 18.86 -28.08
CA ASP A 619 -1.17 19.03 -27.98
C ASP A 619 -0.53 18.97 -29.36
N ALA A 620 -0.76 17.91 -30.13
CA ALA A 620 -0.16 17.71 -31.45
C ALA A 620 -0.56 18.77 -32.51
N HIS A 621 -1.81 19.26 -32.46
CA HIS A 621 -2.31 20.15 -33.53
C HIS A 621 -2.28 21.63 -33.12
N ILE A 622 -2.52 21.95 -31.84
CA ILE A 622 -2.59 23.33 -31.38
C ILE A 622 -1.22 23.77 -30.82
N VAL A 623 -0.67 23.02 -29.85
CA VAL A 623 0.59 23.41 -29.20
C VAL A 623 1.76 23.22 -30.17
N ASP A 624 1.98 22.02 -30.70
CA ASP A 624 3.02 21.73 -31.68
C ASP A 624 2.76 22.46 -33.00
N GLY A 625 1.51 22.61 -33.40
CA GLY A 625 1.11 23.38 -34.54
C GLY A 625 1.54 24.86 -34.45
N ALA A 626 1.35 25.48 -33.28
CA ALA A 626 1.79 26.85 -33.01
C ALA A 626 3.32 26.98 -33.00
N VAL A 627 4.03 26.06 -32.36
CA VAL A 627 5.50 26.03 -32.31
C VAL A 627 6.08 25.87 -33.73
N ASN A 628 5.55 24.93 -34.51
CA ASN A 628 5.96 24.69 -35.91
C ASN A 628 5.57 25.86 -36.81
N GLY A 629 4.43 26.52 -36.51
CA GLY A 629 4.01 27.74 -37.20
C GLY A 629 5.02 28.87 -37.01
N VAL A 630 5.44 29.11 -35.78
CA VAL A 630 6.50 30.10 -35.46
C VAL A 630 7.80 29.78 -36.22
N ALA A 631 8.23 28.51 -36.19
CA ALA A 631 9.41 28.06 -36.91
C ALA A 631 9.29 28.28 -38.41
N THR A 632 8.12 28.07 -38.98
CA THR A 632 7.83 28.29 -40.41
C THR A 632 7.87 29.77 -40.77
N VAL A 633 7.29 30.62 -39.93
CA VAL A 633 7.35 32.10 -40.10
C VAL A 633 8.80 32.58 -40.03
N VAL A 634 9.57 32.12 -39.03
CA VAL A 634 10.98 32.49 -38.90
C VAL A 634 11.80 32.04 -40.14
N ARG A 635 11.57 30.83 -40.66
CA ARG A 635 12.23 30.37 -41.89
C ARG A 635 11.83 31.18 -43.09
N ALA A 636 10.55 31.52 -43.23
CA ALA A 636 10.06 32.32 -44.35
C ALA A 636 10.63 33.75 -44.32
N VAL A 637 10.65 34.37 -43.14
CA VAL A 637 11.26 35.72 -42.95
C VAL A 637 12.76 35.65 -43.17
N GLY A 638 13.45 34.66 -42.64
CA GLY A 638 14.88 34.43 -42.87
C GLY A 638 15.21 34.22 -44.37
N GLY A 639 14.38 33.46 -45.06
CA GLY A 639 14.52 33.25 -46.52
C GLY A 639 14.35 34.55 -47.30
N ARG A 640 13.39 35.40 -46.92
CA ARG A 640 13.23 36.73 -47.53
C ARG A 640 14.37 37.69 -47.17
N LEU A 641 14.83 37.70 -45.93
CA LEU A 641 15.98 38.50 -45.51
C LEU A 641 17.27 38.07 -46.25
N ARG A 642 17.43 36.80 -46.53
CA ARG A 642 18.56 36.27 -47.28
C ARG A 642 18.61 36.83 -48.71
N SER A 643 17.47 37.17 -49.35
CA SER A 643 17.42 37.79 -50.65
C SER A 643 18.01 39.20 -50.69
N VAL A 644 18.11 39.88 -49.52
CA VAL A 644 18.79 41.18 -49.36
C VAL A 644 20.31 41.02 -49.50
N GLN A 645 20.83 39.82 -49.26
CA GLN A 645 22.24 39.47 -49.51
C GLN A 645 22.45 39.23 -51.00
N SER A 646 22.60 40.33 -51.77
CA SER A 646 22.76 40.27 -53.20
C SER A 646 24.10 39.70 -53.68
N GLY A 647 25.05 39.44 -52.80
CA GLY A 647 26.42 38.96 -53.11
C GLY A 647 27.32 40.06 -53.73
N PHE A 648 26.77 41.24 -53.99
CA PHE A 648 27.56 42.32 -54.56
C PHE A 648 28.09 43.24 -53.47
N VAL A 649 29.41 43.36 -53.36
CA VAL A 649 30.11 44.26 -52.38
C VAL A 649 29.57 45.68 -52.43
N ARG A 650 29.19 46.19 -53.58
CA ARG A 650 28.61 47.53 -53.79
C ARG A 650 27.27 47.71 -53.03
N SER A 651 26.42 46.65 -53.00
CA SER A 651 25.13 46.71 -52.30
C SER A 651 25.35 46.74 -50.78
N TYR A 652 26.34 46.03 -50.27
CA TYR A 652 26.67 46.06 -48.83
C TYR A 652 27.31 47.43 -48.44
N ALA A 653 28.21 47.96 -49.29
CA ALA A 653 28.77 49.29 -49.05
C ALA A 653 27.69 50.36 -49.02
N LEU A 654 26.73 50.31 -49.97
CA LEU A 654 25.58 51.21 -49.98
C LEU A 654 24.74 51.07 -48.72
N GLY A 655 24.44 49.81 -48.26
CA GLY A 655 23.70 49.56 -47.05
C GLY A 655 24.37 50.09 -45.78
N VAL A 656 25.69 49.92 -45.66
CA VAL A 656 26.49 50.51 -44.59
C VAL A 656 26.45 52.05 -44.63
N THR A 657 26.60 52.63 -45.82
CA THR A 657 26.55 54.09 -45.98
C THR A 657 25.18 54.66 -45.58
N VAL A 658 24.09 54.03 -45.99
CA VAL A 658 22.73 54.40 -45.63
C VAL A 658 22.53 54.24 -44.11
N GLY A 659 23.00 53.17 -43.49
CA GLY A 659 22.92 52.93 -42.07
C GLY A 659 23.66 54.03 -41.26
N VAL A 660 24.88 54.40 -41.71
CA VAL A 660 25.66 55.48 -41.09
C VAL A 660 24.91 56.80 -41.20
N VAL A 661 24.36 57.13 -42.39
CA VAL A 661 23.59 58.39 -42.59
C VAL A 661 22.34 58.42 -41.69
N VAL A 662 21.62 57.31 -41.54
CA VAL A 662 20.44 57.22 -40.64
C VAL A 662 20.84 57.40 -39.19
N VAL A 663 21.91 56.74 -38.76
CA VAL A 663 22.40 56.87 -37.37
C VAL A 663 22.90 58.31 -37.09
N LEU A 664 23.66 58.89 -38.01
CA LEU A 664 24.11 60.30 -37.87
C LEU A 664 22.92 61.24 -37.89
N GLY A 665 21.95 61.05 -38.79
CA GLY A 665 20.71 61.81 -38.85
C GLY A 665 19.93 61.75 -37.53
N TYR A 666 19.81 60.53 -36.97
CA TYR A 666 19.18 60.35 -35.66
C TYR A 666 19.91 61.11 -34.53
N PHE A 667 21.22 61.02 -34.47
CA PHE A 667 22.01 61.76 -33.50
C PHE A 667 21.92 63.28 -33.72
N LEU A 668 21.95 63.77 -34.94
CA LEU A 668 21.79 65.19 -35.24
C LEU A 668 20.44 65.75 -34.81
N THR A 669 19.37 64.93 -34.91
CA THR A 669 18.03 65.35 -34.44
C THR A 669 17.92 65.36 -32.91
N ARG A 670 18.87 64.72 -32.20
CA ARG A 670 18.92 64.63 -30.72
C ARG A 670 19.92 65.64 -30.12
N LEU A 671 20.82 66.20 -30.93
CA LEU A 671 21.68 67.31 -30.49
C LEU A 671 20.85 68.61 -30.52
N SER A 672 20.33 69.00 -29.37
CA SER A 672 19.81 70.32 -29.17
C SER A 672 21.03 71.27 -29.12
N PHE A 673 21.23 72.12 -30.16
CA PHE A 673 22.11 73.28 -30.12
C PHE A 673 21.55 74.32 -29.21
#